data_b604abf9f6c0ce3ff2d5b20bac4988a6
#
_entry.id   b604abf9f6c0ce3ff2d5b20bac4988a6
#
_cell.length_a   1.000
_cell.length_b   1.000
_cell.length_c   1.000
_cell.angle_alpha   90.00
_cell.angle_beta   90.00
_cell.angle_gamma   90.00
#
_symmetry.space_group_name_H-M   'P 1'
#
loop_
_entity.id
_entity.type
_entity.pdbx_description
1 polymer ?
#
loop_
_entity_poly.entity_id
_entity_poly.type
_entity_poly.pdbx_seq_one_letter_code
_entity_poly.pdbx_strand_id
1 'polypeptide(L)'
;MKKILIAAFVLVTHFANALGGGPDGFGYTWKDSNEPGGPAHVWWDISTTGTLVNGLGDDNFVGPIQIGFPFSFYWYNESKVWIGSNGYVEFGPGNLAANFPPIPQTGGVNNYIAGLMADLTFLGVNNPGKCYYKATQDSFCVEWLNVPFWDQNFPTYNGSTTFEIIFCKSDSSITVNFQSSTGNSISNYSSGIENNIGTMGLQPLTYIPPANYSIKYYYPTGNILQVSDASVAWNHHDGNGAIFLANNGSPHTLVTNIKNSGNLAFGPVTVNGKIKDMLNVQYVTSNAFTGALNPGQNQLVSFPNLYTPTTTGTRFFITRISGLPTDAIPVNDSIYQEVVVKDTTAASIRLSYTVDQTNPIGSSISWAGGQGGVGVYIKPPTYPARILNTNFILASAPPSGPAFFAKIYADNGPQGSPGTLLDSVLVDGTQIIPSTLTVVPVAGNVVIYSGGIYVNWEMANNNSVSICTDLTQPFSRQTYETFQNIWSTYRDYQNADFFIGADYVCASPEDVGAASIFSPANLSTVSSPTTVSCWIQNYSTTPDNYNIMVNYKLAGNPTIVSQPYNGPLIPAAGQILFNFSVPLIPPYSGADILYCWTSKISDVNTTNDTASNALNLVGIEEVIQLAGVFIYPVPATDQVNFRFDIGVAEKIVITVTYITGKTIIVKQLPNATVGTIQQLDLNGFAAGTYFYSIRAGEKTGKGKLMVTE
;
A
#
# COMPACT_ATOMS: atom_id res chain seq x y z
N MET A 1 78.17 50.89 -7.27
CA MET A 1 77.00 50.42 -6.57
C MET A 1 76.19 49.51 -7.49
N LYS A 2 76.35 48.18 -7.35
CA LYS A 2 75.60 47.16 -8.14
C LYS A 2 74.34 46.83 -7.37
N LYS A 3 73.19 47.08 -7.97
CA LYS A 3 71.91 46.66 -7.42
C LYS A 3 71.71 45.22 -7.80
N ILE A 4 71.62 44.34 -6.80
CA ILE A 4 71.20 42.94 -6.94
C ILE A 4 69.68 42.91 -6.87
N LEU A 5 69.02 42.47 -7.93
CA LEU A 5 67.61 42.22 -8.02
C LEU A 5 67.35 40.77 -7.53
N ILE A 6 66.76 40.58 -6.34
CA ILE A 6 66.34 39.27 -5.85
C ILE A 6 64.93 39.03 -6.39
N ALA A 7 64.78 38.12 -7.35
CA ALA A 7 63.49 37.61 -7.78
C ALA A 7 62.99 36.55 -6.75
N ALA A 8 62.00 36.88 -5.97
CA ALA A 8 61.30 35.91 -5.09
C ALA A 8 60.44 34.98 -5.95
N PHE A 9 60.84 33.74 -6.09
CA PHE A 9 60.02 32.68 -6.63
C PHE A 9 59.00 32.28 -5.55
N VAL A 10 57.76 32.71 -5.70
CA VAL A 10 56.68 32.18 -4.88
C VAL A 10 56.36 30.76 -5.34
N LEU A 11 56.80 29.77 -4.61
CA LEU A 11 56.43 28.37 -4.80
C LEU A 11 54.99 28.24 -4.29
N VAL A 12 54.02 28.28 -5.21
CA VAL A 12 52.65 27.88 -4.89
C VAL A 12 52.63 26.35 -4.79
N THR A 13 52.77 25.84 -3.59
CA THR A 13 52.52 24.43 -3.31
C THR A 13 51.02 24.14 -3.52
N HIS A 14 50.69 23.61 -4.66
CA HIS A 14 49.42 22.94 -4.85
C HIS A 14 49.50 21.68 -3.99
N PHE A 15 48.74 21.63 -2.90
CA PHE A 15 48.46 20.39 -2.26
C PHE A 15 47.62 19.57 -3.28
N ALA A 16 48.25 18.63 -3.94
CA ALA A 16 47.56 17.63 -4.72
C ALA A 16 46.78 16.78 -3.71
N ASN A 17 45.50 17.10 -3.53
CA ASN A 17 44.59 16.16 -2.92
C ASN A 17 44.59 14.90 -3.79
N ALA A 18 44.61 13.72 -3.21
CA ALA A 18 44.54 12.48 -3.95
C ALA A 18 43.23 12.49 -4.79
N LEU A 19 43.39 12.56 -6.12
CA LEU A 19 42.32 12.64 -7.11
C LEU A 19 41.84 11.23 -7.53
N GLY A 20 42.32 10.21 -6.84
CA GLY A 20 41.97 8.80 -6.97
C GLY A 20 42.34 8.03 -5.71
N GLY A 21 41.80 6.84 -5.55
CA GLY A 21 42.03 6.02 -4.37
C GLY A 21 41.63 4.56 -4.53
N GLY A 22 41.80 3.82 -3.46
CA GLY A 22 41.68 2.35 -3.45
C GLY A 22 43.03 1.66 -3.71
N PRO A 23 43.08 0.33 -3.91
CA PRO A 23 41.88 -0.53 -3.86
C PRO A 23 41.32 -0.67 -2.44
N ASP A 24 40.00 -0.88 -2.35
CA ASP A 24 39.38 -1.39 -1.13
C ASP A 24 39.68 -2.90 -0.94
N GLY A 25 39.11 -3.52 0.12
CA GLY A 25 39.35 -4.94 0.41
C GLY A 25 38.90 -5.90 -0.68
N PHE A 26 38.00 -5.49 -1.57
CA PHE A 26 37.55 -6.28 -2.71
C PHE A 26 38.38 -6.01 -3.95
N GLY A 27 38.92 -4.80 -4.10
CA GLY A 27 39.73 -4.38 -5.24
C GLY A 27 39.18 -3.21 -6.05
N TYR A 28 38.03 -2.61 -5.63
CA TYR A 28 37.54 -1.39 -6.26
C TYR A 28 38.54 -0.25 -6.12
N THR A 29 38.76 0.49 -7.20
CA THR A 29 39.47 1.75 -7.23
C THR A 29 38.59 2.85 -7.75
N TRP A 30 38.93 4.10 -7.51
CA TRP A 30 38.22 5.24 -8.08
C TRP A 30 39.19 6.29 -8.61
N LYS A 31 38.72 7.08 -9.58
CA LYS A 31 39.34 8.31 -10.06
C LYS A 31 38.26 9.37 -10.26
N ASP A 32 38.63 10.62 -10.09
CA ASP A 32 37.80 11.75 -10.45
C ASP A 32 38.19 12.38 -11.81
N SER A 33 37.39 13.37 -12.22
CA SER A 33 37.61 14.07 -13.50
C SER A 33 38.82 14.99 -13.54
N ASN A 34 39.50 15.24 -12.40
CA ASN A 34 40.72 16.04 -12.32
C ASN A 34 41.98 15.16 -12.34
N GLU A 35 41.83 13.84 -12.11
CA GLU A 35 42.93 12.91 -12.16
C GLU A 35 43.37 12.65 -13.61
N PRO A 36 44.68 12.69 -13.95
CA PRO A 36 45.16 12.29 -15.27
C PRO A 36 44.73 10.87 -15.63
N GLY A 37 43.97 10.72 -16.73
CA GLY A 37 43.33 9.48 -17.13
C GLY A 37 42.07 9.10 -16.31
N GLY A 38 41.51 10.03 -15.55
CA GLY A 38 40.19 9.91 -14.91
C GLY A 38 39.06 10.10 -15.91
N PRO A 39 37.80 9.98 -15.45
CA PRO A 39 36.61 10.12 -16.31
C PRO A 39 36.46 11.57 -16.79
N ALA A 40 36.13 11.76 -18.07
CA ALA A 40 35.64 13.05 -18.51
C ALA A 40 34.20 13.24 -17.96
N HIS A 41 33.86 14.46 -17.56
CA HIS A 41 32.49 14.77 -17.21
C HIS A 41 31.65 14.75 -18.49
N VAL A 42 30.68 13.79 -18.56
CA VAL A 42 29.71 13.66 -19.65
C VAL A 42 28.35 13.48 -19.04
N TRP A 43 27.52 14.50 -19.14
CA TRP A 43 26.14 14.46 -18.61
C TRP A 43 25.22 13.68 -19.55
N TRP A 44 24.49 12.71 -19.01
CA TRP A 44 23.47 11.95 -19.74
C TRP A 44 22.07 12.39 -19.31
N ASP A 45 21.58 13.47 -19.89
CA ASP A 45 20.22 13.97 -19.62
C ASP A 45 19.15 12.93 -20.01
N ILE A 46 18.53 12.34 -18.98
CA ILE A 46 17.42 11.41 -19.16
C ILE A 46 16.07 12.01 -18.77
N SER A 47 16.01 13.30 -18.46
CA SER A 47 14.80 13.98 -18.00
C SER A 47 13.62 13.91 -18.96
N THR A 48 13.88 13.81 -20.27
CA THR A 48 12.87 13.72 -21.33
C THR A 48 12.66 12.30 -21.87
N THR A 49 13.56 11.36 -21.58
CA THR A 49 13.58 10.01 -22.16
C THR A 49 13.55 8.90 -21.11
N GLY A 50 13.78 9.24 -19.86
CA GLY A 50 13.72 8.35 -18.72
C GLY A 50 12.30 8.20 -18.15
N THR A 51 12.14 7.28 -17.23
CA THR A 51 10.92 7.09 -16.46
C THR A 51 11.01 7.88 -15.17
N LEU A 52 9.98 8.68 -14.87
CA LEU A 52 9.89 9.41 -13.61
C LEU A 52 9.73 8.43 -12.45
N VAL A 53 10.53 8.60 -11.41
CA VAL A 53 10.41 7.86 -10.14
C VAL A 53 9.30 8.53 -9.31
N ASN A 54 8.13 7.92 -9.30
CA ASN A 54 7.00 8.42 -8.51
C ASN A 54 7.07 7.90 -7.07
N GLY A 55 6.71 8.73 -6.10
CA GLY A 55 6.60 8.35 -4.70
C GLY A 55 7.84 8.70 -3.84
N LEU A 56 8.86 9.34 -4.41
CA LEU A 56 9.92 9.94 -3.59
C LEU A 56 9.37 11.16 -2.85
N GLY A 57 9.73 11.26 -1.57
CA GLY A 57 9.32 12.32 -0.67
C GLY A 57 10.52 12.95 0.04
N ASP A 58 10.60 12.73 1.34
CA ASP A 58 11.71 13.14 2.19
C ASP A 58 12.58 11.91 2.50
N ASP A 59 12.53 11.36 3.69
CA ASP A 59 13.31 10.18 4.07
C ASP A 59 12.63 8.88 3.60
N ASN A 60 12.71 8.56 2.31
CA ASN A 60 12.12 7.34 1.76
C ASN A 60 12.85 6.80 0.53
N PHE A 61 12.41 5.64 0.05
CA PHE A 61 12.92 5.01 -1.16
C PHE A 61 11.81 4.41 -2.01
N VAL A 62 12.10 4.20 -3.30
CA VAL A 62 11.19 3.59 -4.28
C VAL A 62 11.89 2.44 -4.98
N GLY A 63 11.22 1.29 -5.08
CA GLY A 63 11.73 0.10 -5.77
C GLY A 63 10.83 -1.13 -5.51
N PRO A 64 11.20 -2.31 -6.03
CA PRO A 64 12.35 -2.58 -6.87
C PRO A 64 12.21 -2.12 -8.32
N ILE A 65 13.27 -1.56 -8.88
CA ILE A 65 13.38 -1.14 -10.29
C ILE A 65 14.39 -2.05 -10.99
N GLN A 66 14.05 -2.55 -12.17
CA GLN A 66 14.90 -3.45 -12.93
C GLN A 66 16.05 -2.69 -13.60
N ILE A 67 17.29 -3.14 -13.41
CA ILE A 67 18.48 -2.58 -14.09
C ILE A 67 18.44 -2.89 -15.60
N GLY A 68 17.83 -4.02 -15.99
CA GLY A 68 17.75 -4.47 -17.38
C GLY A 68 18.87 -5.43 -17.81
N PHE A 69 19.89 -5.62 -16.98
CA PHE A 69 20.96 -6.57 -17.16
C PHE A 69 21.54 -6.96 -15.80
N PRO A 70 22.25 -8.10 -15.69
CA PRO A 70 23.03 -8.44 -14.50
C PRO A 70 24.18 -7.44 -14.35
N PHE A 71 24.28 -6.79 -13.19
CA PHE A 71 25.32 -5.84 -12.84
C PHE A 71 26.18 -6.39 -11.70
N SER A 72 27.49 -6.54 -11.91
CA SER A 72 28.39 -7.02 -10.87
C SER A 72 28.74 -5.89 -9.90
N PHE A 73 28.36 -6.07 -8.64
CA PHE A 73 28.68 -5.15 -7.56
C PHE A 73 29.29 -5.94 -6.40
N TYR A 74 30.53 -5.63 -6.07
CA TYR A 74 31.35 -6.50 -5.22
C TYR A 74 31.33 -7.95 -5.76
N TRP A 75 31.03 -8.93 -4.93
CA TRP A 75 30.96 -10.34 -5.36
C TRP A 75 29.55 -10.81 -5.79
N TYR A 76 28.58 -9.87 -5.94
CA TYR A 76 27.22 -10.18 -6.35
C TYR A 76 26.94 -9.81 -7.80
N ASN A 77 25.89 -10.42 -8.33
CA ASN A 77 25.22 -9.97 -9.55
C ASN A 77 23.84 -9.45 -9.19
N GLU A 78 23.65 -8.16 -9.32
CA GLU A 78 22.41 -7.48 -9.01
C GLU A 78 21.58 -7.24 -10.28
N SER A 79 20.28 -7.30 -10.16
CA SER A 79 19.35 -7.08 -11.29
C SER A 79 18.30 -6.01 -10.99
N LYS A 80 18.22 -5.58 -9.75
CA LYS A 80 17.23 -4.63 -9.23
C LYS A 80 17.91 -3.60 -8.35
N VAL A 81 17.30 -2.41 -8.29
CA VAL A 81 17.70 -1.34 -7.38
C VAL A 81 16.49 -0.73 -6.68
N TRP A 82 16.76 -0.12 -5.53
CA TRP A 82 15.88 0.82 -4.86
C TRP A 82 16.55 2.20 -4.88
N ILE A 83 15.77 3.24 -5.17
CA ILE A 83 16.26 4.61 -5.31
C ILE A 83 15.79 5.40 -4.09
N GLY A 84 16.73 5.94 -3.32
CA GLY A 84 16.45 6.73 -2.13
C GLY A 84 16.27 8.21 -2.42
N SER A 85 15.35 8.88 -1.72
CA SER A 85 15.16 10.33 -1.81
C SER A 85 16.45 11.09 -1.51
N ASN A 86 17.24 10.59 -0.58
CA ASN A 86 18.48 11.19 -0.11
C ASN A 86 19.72 10.93 -0.98
N GLY A 87 19.51 10.62 -2.27
CA GLY A 87 20.60 10.62 -3.26
C GLY A 87 21.45 9.36 -3.31
N TYR A 88 20.87 8.22 -3.04
CA TYR A 88 21.55 6.91 -3.13
C TYR A 88 20.75 5.91 -3.96
N VAL A 89 21.44 4.87 -4.40
CA VAL A 89 20.84 3.67 -5.02
C VAL A 89 21.31 2.46 -4.22
N GLU A 90 20.39 1.58 -3.86
CA GLU A 90 20.64 0.40 -3.05
C GLU A 90 20.20 -0.88 -3.78
N PHE A 91 20.83 -2.00 -3.47
CA PHE A 91 20.48 -3.32 -4.04
C PHE A 91 19.57 -4.15 -3.13
N GLY A 92 18.91 -3.50 -2.18
CA GLY A 92 17.89 -4.01 -1.28
C GLY A 92 16.96 -2.90 -0.82
N PRO A 93 15.86 -3.19 -0.13
CA PRO A 93 15.06 -2.15 0.49
C PRO A 93 15.72 -1.64 1.78
N GLY A 94 16.03 -0.35 1.86
CA GLY A 94 16.59 0.27 3.06
C GLY A 94 16.43 1.78 3.06
N ASN A 95 16.21 2.36 4.24
CA ASN A 95 15.98 3.78 4.43
C ASN A 95 17.19 4.48 5.06
N LEU A 96 17.97 5.17 4.22
CA LEU A 96 19.08 6.02 4.65
C LEU A 96 18.58 7.46 4.79
N ALA A 97 18.43 7.90 6.04
CA ALA A 97 18.08 9.26 6.42
C ALA A 97 19.26 9.97 7.11
N ALA A 98 19.16 11.28 7.23
CA ALA A 98 20.18 12.06 7.97
C ALA A 98 20.18 11.67 9.49
N ASN A 99 21.36 11.56 10.16
CA ASN A 99 22.71 11.80 9.66
C ASN A 99 23.28 10.52 9.03
N PHE A 100 23.89 10.68 7.85
CA PHE A 100 24.38 9.54 7.09
C PHE A 100 25.66 8.93 7.67
N PRO A 101 25.82 7.59 7.59
CA PRO A 101 27.02 6.92 8.05
C PRO A 101 28.25 7.24 7.17
N PRO A 102 29.46 7.16 7.71
CA PRO A 102 30.66 7.08 6.88
C PRO A 102 30.68 5.77 6.07
N ILE A 103 31.40 5.76 4.95
CA ILE A 103 31.54 4.59 4.07
C ILE A 103 32.99 4.08 4.13
N PRO A 104 33.22 2.80 4.48
CA PRO A 104 32.26 1.76 4.90
C PRO A 104 31.91 1.83 6.37
N GLN A 105 30.71 1.34 6.71
CA GLN A 105 30.30 1.18 8.11
C GLN A 105 29.39 -0.04 8.29
N THR A 106 29.76 -0.93 9.21
CA THR A 106 28.96 -2.11 9.56
C THR A 106 27.69 -1.73 10.32
N GLY A 107 26.61 -2.46 10.07
CA GLY A 107 25.29 -2.25 10.69
C GLY A 107 24.40 -1.28 9.89
N GLY A 108 23.08 -1.36 10.07
CA GLY A 108 22.12 -0.58 9.29
C GLY A 108 22.00 -1.05 7.84
N VAL A 109 21.70 -0.10 6.95
CA VAL A 109 21.62 -0.33 5.52
C VAL A 109 23.03 -0.44 4.94
N ASN A 110 23.25 -1.46 4.13
CA ASN A 110 24.49 -1.70 3.41
C ASN A 110 24.15 -2.06 1.94
N ASN A 111 25.13 -2.29 1.09
CA ASN A 111 24.95 -2.66 -0.32
C ASN A 111 24.38 -1.52 -1.17
N TYR A 112 24.97 -0.33 -1.04
CA TYR A 112 24.48 0.86 -1.72
C TYR A 112 25.59 1.65 -2.42
N ILE A 113 25.15 2.54 -3.29
CA ILE A 113 25.95 3.54 -3.99
C ILE A 113 25.39 4.91 -3.61
N ALA A 114 26.15 5.68 -2.86
CA ALA A 114 25.84 7.06 -2.56
C ALA A 114 26.34 7.95 -3.70
N GLY A 115 25.43 8.54 -4.45
CA GLY A 115 25.75 9.56 -5.45
C GLY A 115 26.15 10.86 -4.77
N LEU A 116 25.17 11.57 -4.28
CA LEU A 116 25.35 12.65 -3.31
C LEU A 116 24.34 12.41 -2.18
N MET A 117 24.73 11.61 -1.22
CA MET A 117 23.88 11.33 -0.07
C MET A 117 23.90 12.53 0.86
N ALA A 118 22.79 13.21 0.92
CA ALA A 118 22.53 14.41 1.68
C ALA A 118 21.03 14.45 2.06
N ASP A 119 20.68 15.28 3.01
CA ASP A 119 19.30 15.50 3.42
C ASP A 119 18.55 16.26 2.30
N LEU A 120 18.01 15.51 1.34
CA LEU A 120 17.34 15.97 0.14
C LEU A 120 15.83 15.78 0.28
N THR A 121 15.05 16.67 -0.34
CA THR A 121 13.58 16.56 -0.30
C THR A 121 12.94 16.79 -1.66
N PHE A 122 11.93 15.98 -1.97
CA PHE A 122 11.02 16.17 -3.10
C PHE A 122 9.72 16.87 -2.69
N LEU A 123 9.59 17.22 -1.41
CA LEU A 123 8.43 17.85 -0.82
C LEU A 123 8.66 19.35 -0.61
N GLY A 124 7.58 20.09 -0.36
CA GLY A 124 7.62 21.53 -0.17
C GLY A 124 6.87 22.29 -1.27
N VAL A 125 6.64 23.59 -1.02
CA VAL A 125 5.86 24.45 -1.94
C VAL A 125 6.67 24.72 -3.21
N ASN A 126 6.09 24.31 -4.36
CA ASN A 126 6.71 24.46 -5.69
C ASN A 126 8.10 23.79 -5.80
N ASN A 127 8.32 22.69 -5.09
CA ASN A 127 9.58 21.94 -5.16
C ASN A 127 9.85 21.49 -6.62
N PRO A 128 10.99 21.89 -7.22
CA PRO A 128 11.33 21.54 -8.60
C PRO A 128 11.93 20.14 -8.74
N GLY A 129 12.27 19.48 -7.63
CA GLY A 129 12.97 18.19 -7.59
C GLY A 129 12.25 17.11 -8.36
N LYS A 130 13.00 16.42 -9.21
CA LYS A 130 12.55 15.22 -9.94
C LYS A 130 13.65 14.17 -9.88
N CYS A 131 13.23 12.91 -9.93
CA CYS A 131 14.16 11.80 -10.11
C CYS A 131 13.69 10.95 -11.29
N TYR A 132 14.62 10.61 -12.17
CA TYR A 132 14.36 9.77 -13.34
C TYR A 132 15.28 8.56 -13.33
N TYR A 133 14.83 7.47 -13.95
CA TYR A 133 15.72 6.36 -14.28
C TYR A 133 15.58 5.94 -15.72
N LYS A 134 16.62 5.35 -16.28
CA LYS A 134 16.62 4.80 -17.64
C LYS A 134 17.50 3.56 -17.71
N ALA A 135 16.91 2.46 -18.15
CA ALA A 135 17.61 1.25 -18.52
C ALA A 135 17.82 1.20 -20.04
N THR A 136 19.01 0.86 -20.48
CA THR A 136 19.35 0.55 -21.88
C THR A 136 19.92 -0.88 -21.94
N GLN A 137 20.33 -1.31 -23.13
CA GLN A 137 21.01 -2.61 -23.28
C GLN A 137 22.35 -2.67 -22.52
N ASP A 138 23.04 -1.54 -22.39
CA ASP A 138 24.44 -1.48 -21.94
C ASP A 138 24.66 -0.61 -20.70
N SER A 139 23.66 0.17 -20.29
CA SER A 139 23.77 1.10 -19.16
C SER A 139 22.45 1.27 -18.43
N PHE A 140 22.55 1.58 -17.15
CA PHE A 140 21.44 2.01 -16.31
C PHE A 140 21.80 3.34 -15.66
N CYS A 141 20.91 4.33 -15.74
CA CYS A 141 21.13 5.66 -15.18
C CYS A 141 20.00 6.02 -14.21
N VAL A 142 20.37 6.67 -13.11
CA VAL A 142 19.43 7.35 -12.20
C VAL A 142 19.86 8.79 -12.07
N GLU A 143 18.96 9.73 -12.34
CA GLU A 143 19.20 11.18 -12.34
C GLU A 143 18.34 11.84 -11.26
N TRP A 144 18.96 12.57 -10.34
CA TRP A 144 18.30 13.53 -9.45
C TRP A 144 18.44 14.91 -10.07
N LEU A 145 17.31 15.49 -10.48
CA LEU A 145 17.26 16.76 -11.22
C LEU A 145 16.66 17.87 -10.35
N ASN A 146 17.47 18.91 -10.10
CA ASN A 146 17.07 20.09 -9.31
C ASN A 146 16.47 19.76 -7.94
N VAL A 147 16.96 18.72 -7.28
CA VAL A 147 16.43 18.29 -5.97
C VAL A 147 16.99 19.19 -4.88
N PRO A 148 16.14 19.88 -4.10
CA PRO A 148 16.57 20.76 -3.02
C PRO A 148 17.08 19.96 -1.81
N PHE A 149 17.85 20.65 -0.94
CA PHE A 149 18.11 20.20 0.41
C PHE A 149 16.96 20.52 1.34
N TRP A 150 16.66 19.64 2.27
CA TRP A 150 15.67 19.86 3.32
C TRP A 150 16.09 21.04 4.21
N ASP A 151 15.09 21.78 4.72
CA ASP A 151 15.27 22.92 5.61
C ASP A 151 14.36 22.83 6.82
N GLN A 152 14.87 23.17 7.99
CA GLN A 152 14.08 23.15 9.24
C GLN A 152 12.85 24.09 9.22
N ASN A 153 12.78 25.02 8.27
CA ASN A 153 11.65 25.92 8.05
C ASN A 153 10.66 25.35 7.03
N PHE A 154 10.59 24.03 6.88
CA PHE A 154 9.63 23.38 5.98
C PHE A 154 8.23 24.06 6.11
N PRO A 155 7.49 24.35 5.01
CA PRO A 155 7.66 23.79 3.66
C PRO A 155 8.63 24.54 2.72
N THR A 156 9.50 25.40 3.23
CA THR A 156 10.63 25.92 2.46
C THR A 156 11.72 24.87 2.36
N TYR A 157 12.61 25.05 1.40
CA TYR A 157 13.78 24.19 1.16
C TYR A 157 14.97 25.06 0.76
N ASN A 158 16.19 24.48 0.78
CA ASN A 158 17.43 25.21 0.53
C ASN A 158 18.07 24.75 -0.76
N GLY A 159 18.40 25.69 -1.66
CA GLY A 159 19.15 25.43 -2.89
C GLY A 159 18.58 24.34 -3.78
N SER A 160 19.44 23.69 -4.53
CA SER A 160 19.13 22.50 -5.33
C SER A 160 20.39 21.79 -5.77
N THR A 161 20.29 20.49 -6.05
CA THR A 161 21.38 19.70 -6.62
C THR A 161 20.89 18.88 -7.82
N THR A 162 21.79 18.69 -8.78
CA THR A 162 21.57 17.87 -9.98
C THR A 162 22.78 16.96 -10.17
N PHE A 163 22.56 15.66 -10.12
CA PHE A 163 23.57 14.63 -10.27
C PHE A 163 22.95 13.33 -10.78
N GLU A 164 23.80 12.43 -11.29
CA GLU A 164 23.37 11.13 -11.78
C GLU A 164 24.34 10.02 -11.36
N ILE A 165 23.80 8.80 -11.28
CA ILE A 165 24.56 7.56 -11.08
C ILE A 165 24.36 6.71 -12.33
N ILE A 166 25.47 6.27 -12.96
CA ILE A 166 25.43 5.46 -14.17
C ILE A 166 26.13 4.12 -13.92
N PHE A 167 25.46 3.03 -14.20
CA PHE A 167 26.02 1.67 -14.23
C PHE A 167 26.38 1.29 -15.65
N CYS A 168 27.58 0.80 -15.87
CA CYS A 168 28.04 0.30 -17.16
C CYS A 168 28.11 -1.23 -17.13
N LYS A 169 27.41 -1.90 -18.06
CA LYS A 169 27.35 -3.35 -18.16
C LYS A 169 28.69 -3.98 -18.54
N SER A 170 29.44 -3.34 -19.45
CA SER A 170 30.59 -3.96 -20.09
C SER A 170 31.79 -4.16 -19.14
N ASP A 171 31.95 -3.27 -18.15
CA ASP A 171 33.08 -3.26 -17.22
C ASP A 171 32.65 -3.21 -15.75
N SER A 172 31.34 -3.26 -15.48
CA SER A 172 30.75 -3.11 -14.14
C SER A 172 31.23 -1.86 -13.39
N SER A 173 31.62 -0.82 -14.12
CA SER A 173 31.99 0.45 -13.53
C SER A 173 30.77 1.26 -13.15
N ILE A 174 30.95 2.15 -12.16
CA ILE A 174 29.95 3.08 -11.68
C ILE A 174 30.50 4.48 -11.89
N THR A 175 29.72 5.34 -12.56
CA THR A 175 30.07 6.76 -12.71
C THR A 175 29.05 7.61 -11.98
N VAL A 176 29.51 8.55 -11.17
CA VAL A 176 28.68 9.58 -10.56
C VAL A 176 29.07 10.91 -11.18
N ASN A 177 28.13 11.57 -11.85
CA ASN A 177 28.31 12.88 -12.45
C ASN A 177 27.56 13.93 -11.63
N PHE A 178 28.21 15.02 -11.30
CA PHE A 178 27.65 16.17 -10.58
C PHE A 178 27.55 17.35 -11.52
N GLN A 179 26.33 17.68 -11.95
CA GLN A 179 26.07 18.75 -12.92
C GLN A 179 26.09 20.13 -12.25
N SER A 180 25.41 20.25 -11.12
CA SER A 180 25.31 21.50 -10.36
C SER A 180 24.85 21.26 -8.93
N SER A 181 25.22 22.15 -8.04
CA SER A 181 24.67 22.24 -6.70
C SER A 181 24.71 23.67 -6.20
N THR A 182 23.63 24.10 -5.55
CA THR A 182 23.50 25.41 -4.89
C THR A 182 22.87 25.19 -3.51
N GLY A 183 23.23 26.01 -2.53
CA GLY A 183 22.76 25.82 -1.16
C GLY A 183 23.56 24.79 -0.38
N ASN A 184 23.09 24.41 0.79
CA ASN A 184 23.76 23.47 1.69
C ASN A 184 22.72 22.60 2.42
N SER A 185 23.06 21.35 2.68
CA SER A 185 22.37 20.52 3.65
C SER A 185 22.69 20.98 5.08
N ILE A 186 21.76 20.81 5.99
CA ILE A 186 22.00 21.00 7.42
C ILE A 186 22.66 19.77 8.06
N SER A 187 22.69 18.64 7.34
CA SER A 187 23.33 17.39 7.75
C SER A 187 24.65 17.18 7.01
N ASN A 188 25.33 16.06 7.32
CA ASN A 188 26.54 15.65 6.64
C ASN A 188 26.27 15.18 5.19
N TYR A 189 27.36 15.12 4.41
CA TYR A 189 27.36 14.60 3.04
C TYR A 189 28.18 13.31 2.97
N SER A 190 27.76 12.42 2.08
CA SER A 190 28.53 11.22 1.76
C SER A 190 28.38 10.87 0.28
N SER A 191 29.51 10.55 -0.38
CA SER A 191 29.49 9.95 -1.72
C SER A 191 30.48 8.80 -1.75
N GLY A 192 30.01 7.62 -2.18
CA GLY A 192 30.81 6.42 -2.11
C GLY A 192 30.06 5.16 -2.51
N ILE A 193 30.75 4.03 -2.37
CA ILE A 193 30.18 2.70 -2.58
C ILE A 193 30.49 1.81 -1.38
N GLU A 194 29.57 0.93 -1.03
CA GLU A 194 29.70 0.05 0.12
C GLU A 194 29.13 -1.34 -0.17
N ASN A 195 29.82 -2.39 0.30
CA ASN A 195 29.38 -3.77 0.15
C ASN A 195 28.20 -4.10 1.09
N ASN A 196 27.63 -5.29 0.92
CA ASN A 196 26.41 -5.75 1.61
C ASN A 196 26.52 -5.92 3.13
N ILE A 197 27.70 -5.81 3.72
CA ILE A 197 27.92 -5.95 5.17
C ILE A 197 28.65 -4.74 5.77
N GLY A 198 28.90 -3.70 4.99
CA GLY A 198 29.55 -2.48 5.43
C GLY A 198 31.00 -2.61 5.86
N THR A 199 31.70 -3.66 5.41
CA THR A 199 33.13 -3.89 5.78
C THR A 199 34.11 -3.41 4.72
N MET A 200 33.65 -3.17 3.50
CA MET A 200 34.43 -2.72 2.36
C MET A 200 33.69 -1.60 1.67
N GLY A 201 34.41 -0.58 1.29
CA GLY A 201 33.85 0.58 0.61
C GLY A 201 34.92 1.63 0.27
N LEU A 202 34.49 2.60 -0.48
CA LEU A 202 35.27 3.77 -0.87
C LEU A 202 34.43 5.03 -0.70
N GLN A 203 34.95 6.02 0.01
CA GLN A 203 34.28 7.30 0.26
C GLN A 203 35.15 8.46 -0.28
N PRO A 204 35.07 8.81 -1.57
CA PRO A 204 35.83 9.91 -2.15
C PRO A 204 35.46 11.27 -1.59
N LEU A 205 34.16 11.51 -1.28
CA LEU A 205 33.70 12.82 -0.89
C LEU A 205 32.88 12.79 0.44
N THR A 206 33.13 13.83 1.24
CA THR A 206 32.36 14.19 2.42
C THR A 206 31.88 15.65 2.34
N TYR A 207 31.81 16.21 1.15
CA TYR A 207 31.46 17.61 0.86
C TYR A 207 30.75 17.69 -0.50
N ILE A 208 30.07 18.82 -0.78
CA ILE A 208 29.45 19.06 -2.08
C ILE A 208 30.54 19.27 -3.13
N PRO A 209 30.59 18.45 -4.20
CA PRO A 209 31.56 18.61 -5.27
C PRO A 209 31.28 19.86 -6.13
N PRO A 210 32.29 20.38 -6.86
CA PRO A 210 32.03 21.45 -7.81
C PRO A 210 31.15 21.01 -8.98
N ALA A 211 30.56 21.97 -9.68
CA ALA A 211 29.82 21.68 -10.90
C ALA A 211 30.68 21.06 -11.99
N ASN A 212 30.09 20.21 -12.84
CA ASN A 212 30.76 19.48 -13.92
C ASN A 212 31.92 18.59 -13.42
N TYR A 213 31.68 17.93 -12.30
CA TYR A 213 32.61 17.01 -11.69
C TYR A 213 32.14 15.58 -11.80
N SER A 214 33.06 14.62 -11.96
CA SER A 214 32.71 13.20 -12.09
C SER A 214 33.64 12.34 -11.26
N ILE A 215 33.09 11.24 -10.73
CA ILE A 215 33.84 10.16 -10.08
C ILE A 215 33.49 8.87 -10.79
N LYS A 216 34.51 8.08 -11.14
CA LYS A 216 34.27 6.71 -11.65
C LYS A 216 34.93 5.70 -10.73
N TYR A 217 34.12 4.71 -10.33
CA TYR A 217 34.58 3.52 -9.61
C TYR A 217 34.81 2.40 -10.62
N TYR A 218 35.99 1.78 -10.53
CA TYR A 218 36.40 0.71 -11.42
C TYR A 218 36.30 -0.63 -10.72
N TYR A 219 35.53 -1.53 -11.30
CA TYR A 219 35.44 -2.92 -10.88
C TYR A 219 36.81 -3.61 -11.09
N PRO A 220 37.29 -4.46 -10.18
CA PRO A 220 38.59 -5.12 -10.32
C PRO A 220 38.63 -6.03 -11.55
N THR A 221 39.74 -5.98 -12.29
CA THR A 221 40.00 -6.74 -13.53
C THR A 221 40.89 -7.95 -13.30
N GLY A 222 40.98 -8.50 -12.13
CA GLY A 222 41.83 -9.63 -11.77
C GLY A 222 41.06 -10.79 -11.19
N ASN A 223 41.75 -11.55 -10.35
CA ASN A 223 41.08 -12.59 -9.56
C ASN A 223 40.08 -11.95 -8.59
N ILE A 224 38.81 -12.20 -8.80
CA ILE A 224 37.74 -11.75 -7.91
C ILE A 224 37.86 -12.50 -6.58
N LEU A 225 37.71 -11.80 -5.47
CA LEU A 225 37.69 -12.35 -4.13
C LEU A 225 36.66 -13.49 -4.06
N GLN A 226 37.11 -14.68 -3.69
CA GLN A 226 36.27 -15.85 -3.53
C GLN A 226 35.66 -15.84 -2.12
N VAL A 227 34.34 -15.75 -2.05
CA VAL A 227 33.60 -15.64 -0.79
C VAL A 227 32.64 -16.84 -0.68
N SER A 228 32.87 -17.66 0.33
CA SER A 228 31.91 -18.67 0.77
C SER A 228 31.15 -18.10 1.95
N ASP A 229 29.82 -17.92 1.83
CA ASP A 229 29.02 -17.25 2.81
C ASP A 229 27.57 -17.77 2.80
N ALA A 230 27.10 -18.26 3.94
CA ALA A 230 25.73 -18.67 4.16
C ALA A 230 25.08 -17.70 5.14
N SER A 231 24.01 -17.06 4.77
CA SER A 231 23.33 -16.07 5.60
C SER A 231 21.89 -16.45 5.94
N VAL A 232 21.40 -16.02 7.09
CA VAL A 232 19.98 -16.03 7.40
C VAL A 232 19.35 -14.76 6.83
N ALA A 233 18.55 -14.89 5.76
CA ALA A 233 17.92 -13.75 5.13
C ALA A 233 16.79 -13.18 5.99
N TRP A 234 15.93 -14.05 6.54
CA TRP A 234 14.84 -13.66 7.45
C TRP A 234 14.27 -14.89 8.19
N ASN A 235 13.60 -14.62 9.31
CA ASN A 235 12.82 -15.59 10.08
C ASN A 235 11.33 -15.36 9.83
N HIS A 236 10.53 -16.45 9.82
CA HIS A 236 9.10 -16.45 9.62
C HIS A 236 8.66 -15.81 8.28
N HIS A 237 7.43 -16.03 7.88
CA HIS A 237 6.87 -15.49 6.62
C HIS A 237 6.69 -13.96 6.61
N ASP A 238 6.68 -13.34 7.80
CA ASP A 238 6.58 -11.88 7.96
C ASP A 238 7.97 -11.20 7.99
N GLY A 239 9.00 -11.86 7.48
CA GLY A 239 10.36 -11.35 7.49
C GLY A 239 10.98 -11.34 8.89
N ASN A 240 11.70 -10.26 9.22
CA ASN A 240 12.35 -10.10 10.52
C ASN A 240 11.52 -9.29 11.52
N GLY A 241 10.35 -8.81 11.12
CA GLY A 241 9.46 -8.04 11.99
C GLY A 241 8.90 -8.88 13.11
N ALA A 242 8.70 -8.27 14.28
CA ALA A 242 8.08 -8.90 15.43
C ALA A 242 6.66 -9.37 15.12
N ILE A 243 6.26 -10.46 15.76
CA ILE A 243 4.93 -11.06 15.58
C ILE A 243 4.22 -11.26 16.93
N PHE A 244 2.88 -11.22 16.89
CA PHE A 244 2.04 -11.60 18.00
C PHE A 244 1.51 -13.03 17.83
N LEU A 245 1.55 -13.83 18.88
CA LEU A 245 0.95 -15.15 18.94
C LEU A 245 -0.04 -15.25 20.10
N ALA A 246 -1.07 -16.09 19.92
CA ALA A 246 -2.01 -16.43 21.00
C ALA A 246 -1.44 -17.52 21.91
N ASN A 247 -1.71 -17.44 23.22
CA ASN A 247 -1.35 -18.48 24.19
C ASN A 247 -2.33 -19.66 24.22
N ASN A 248 -3.05 -19.89 23.16
CA ASN A 248 -4.15 -20.86 23.05
C ASN A 248 -3.71 -22.32 22.83
N GLY A 249 -2.41 -22.59 22.87
CA GLY A 249 -1.86 -23.94 22.66
C GLY A 249 -1.83 -24.39 21.20
N SER A 250 -2.16 -23.53 20.24
CA SER A 250 -2.05 -23.86 18.83
C SER A 250 -0.58 -23.94 18.42
N PRO A 251 -0.16 -25.02 17.75
CA PRO A 251 1.23 -25.17 17.31
C PRO A 251 1.55 -24.19 16.18
N HIS A 252 2.71 -23.55 16.28
CA HIS A 252 3.24 -22.60 15.33
C HIS A 252 4.48 -23.18 14.65
N THR A 253 4.48 -23.20 13.30
CA THR A 253 5.61 -23.68 12.51
C THR A 253 6.69 -22.60 12.46
N LEU A 254 7.91 -22.97 12.88
CA LEU A 254 9.07 -22.10 12.74
C LEU A 254 9.69 -22.26 11.35
N VAL A 255 9.93 -21.15 10.68
CA VAL A 255 10.45 -21.10 9.31
C VAL A 255 11.54 -20.05 9.23
N THR A 256 12.55 -20.31 8.42
CA THR A 256 13.63 -19.36 8.14
C THR A 256 14.01 -19.44 6.67
N ASN A 257 14.58 -18.38 6.13
CA ASN A 257 15.10 -18.35 4.78
C ASN A 257 16.63 -18.25 4.83
N ILE A 258 17.29 -19.23 4.24
CA ILE A 258 18.75 -19.30 4.15
C ILE A 258 19.17 -18.92 2.74
N LYS A 259 20.13 -18.02 2.62
CA LYS A 259 20.66 -17.51 1.35
C LYS A 259 22.14 -17.83 1.23
N ASN A 260 22.58 -18.19 0.04
CA ASN A 260 24.00 -18.13 -0.33
C ASN A 260 24.34 -16.68 -0.69
N SER A 261 24.99 -15.99 0.22
CA SER A 261 25.40 -14.59 0.07
C SER A 261 26.84 -14.45 -0.40
N GLY A 262 27.52 -15.57 -0.70
CA GLY A 262 28.82 -15.61 -1.33
C GLY A 262 28.76 -15.76 -2.85
N ASN A 263 29.95 -15.90 -3.47
CA ASN A 263 30.10 -16.21 -4.91
C ASN A 263 30.61 -17.63 -5.16
N LEU A 264 30.74 -18.46 -4.14
CA LEU A 264 31.00 -19.89 -4.23
C LEU A 264 29.75 -20.69 -3.87
N ALA A 265 29.48 -21.76 -4.63
CA ALA A 265 28.46 -22.71 -4.26
C ALA A 265 28.90 -23.49 -3.00
N PHE A 266 27.94 -23.78 -2.12
CA PHE A 266 28.21 -24.64 -0.97
C PHE A 266 27.20 -25.78 -0.87
N GLY A 267 27.62 -26.86 -0.16
CA GLY A 267 26.76 -28.01 0.15
C GLY A 267 25.74 -27.73 1.26
N PRO A 268 25.05 -28.77 1.76
CA PRO A 268 24.11 -28.62 2.85
C PRO A 268 24.78 -28.04 4.10
N VAL A 269 24.11 -27.05 4.73
CA VAL A 269 24.49 -26.49 6.04
C VAL A 269 23.44 -26.84 7.10
N THR A 270 23.85 -26.90 8.34
CA THR A 270 22.96 -27.11 9.49
C THR A 270 22.36 -25.79 9.91
N VAL A 271 21.03 -25.76 10.08
CA VAL A 271 20.28 -24.60 10.55
C VAL A 271 19.66 -24.95 11.89
N ASN A 272 20.07 -24.26 12.94
CA ASN A 272 19.51 -24.42 14.29
C ASN A 272 18.49 -23.30 14.54
N GLY A 273 17.25 -23.66 14.84
CA GLY A 273 16.18 -22.77 15.29
C GLY A 273 15.85 -22.99 16.75
N LYS A 274 15.70 -21.93 17.53
CA LYS A 274 15.27 -22.00 18.92
C LYS A 274 14.38 -20.84 19.32
N ILE A 275 13.45 -21.10 20.24
CA ILE A 275 12.67 -20.08 20.94
C ILE A 275 13.18 -19.99 22.38
N LYS A 276 13.55 -18.81 22.83
CA LYS A 276 13.91 -18.51 24.22
C LYS A 276 13.35 -17.15 24.64
N ASP A 277 13.29 -16.91 25.96
CA ASP A 277 12.99 -15.59 26.52
C ASP A 277 14.24 -14.79 26.88
N MET A 278 14.04 -13.60 27.45
CA MET A 278 15.13 -12.72 27.90
C MET A 278 15.96 -13.35 29.07
N LEU A 279 15.37 -14.25 29.81
CA LEU A 279 16.06 -14.97 30.89
C LEU A 279 16.80 -16.22 30.39
N ASN A 280 16.85 -16.42 29.08
CA ASN A 280 17.41 -17.59 28.38
C ASN A 280 16.70 -18.91 28.67
N VAL A 281 15.46 -18.87 29.17
CA VAL A 281 14.63 -20.09 29.25
C VAL A 281 14.29 -20.53 27.84
N GLN A 282 14.65 -21.75 27.49
CA GLN A 282 14.45 -22.32 26.17
C GLN A 282 13.12 -23.06 26.10
N TYR A 283 12.26 -22.67 25.16
CA TYR A 283 10.94 -23.27 24.92
C TYR A 283 10.98 -24.34 23.82
N VAL A 284 11.74 -24.09 22.75
CA VAL A 284 11.93 -25.01 21.63
C VAL A 284 13.36 -24.94 21.14
N THR A 285 13.89 -26.08 20.70
CA THR A 285 15.06 -26.15 19.82
C THR A 285 14.83 -27.18 18.74
N SER A 286 15.33 -26.89 17.56
CA SER A 286 15.14 -27.74 16.39
C SER A 286 16.30 -27.55 15.43
N ASN A 287 16.70 -28.63 14.77
CA ASN A 287 17.67 -28.57 13.67
C ASN A 287 16.98 -28.94 12.35
N ALA A 288 17.40 -28.27 11.32
CA ALA A 288 17.05 -28.55 9.94
C ALA A 288 18.30 -28.42 9.05
N PHE A 289 18.18 -28.75 7.77
CA PHE A 289 19.29 -28.70 6.84
C PHE A 289 18.84 -28.01 5.55
N THR A 290 19.76 -27.29 4.94
CA THR A 290 19.54 -26.83 3.55
C THR A 290 19.93 -27.93 2.57
N GLY A 291 19.51 -27.79 1.30
CA GLY A 291 20.20 -28.40 0.18
C GLY A 291 21.50 -27.69 -0.19
N ALA A 292 22.12 -28.07 -1.30
CA ALA A 292 23.19 -27.29 -1.88
C ALA A 292 22.63 -26.00 -2.48
N LEU A 293 23.32 -24.87 -2.28
CA LEU A 293 22.92 -23.56 -2.79
C LEU A 293 24.00 -22.94 -3.67
N ASN A 294 23.62 -22.55 -4.89
CA ASN A 294 24.46 -21.73 -5.76
C ASN A 294 24.45 -20.26 -5.32
N PRO A 295 25.43 -19.47 -5.73
CA PRO A 295 25.49 -18.04 -5.42
C PRO A 295 24.18 -17.32 -5.69
N GLY A 296 23.72 -16.53 -4.72
CA GLY A 296 22.47 -15.78 -4.76
C GLY A 296 21.19 -16.58 -4.57
N GLN A 297 21.25 -17.92 -4.57
CA GLN A 297 20.08 -18.75 -4.29
C GLN A 297 19.69 -18.69 -2.81
N ASN A 298 18.39 -18.82 -2.56
CA ASN A 298 17.84 -18.96 -1.22
C ASN A 298 16.97 -20.20 -1.10
N GLN A 299 16.75 -20.65 0.13
CA GLN A 299 15.91 -21.80 0.45
C GLN A 299 15.12 -21.52 1.73
N LEU A 300 13.79 -21.72 1.64
CA LEU A 300 12.95 -21.78 2.80
C LEU A 300 13.20 -23.07 3.56
N VAL A 301 13.49 -22.95 4.86
CA VAL A 301 13.77 -24.06 5.77
C VAL A 301 12.71 -24.08 6.87
N SER A 302 11.91 -25.14 6.94
CA SER A 302 10.94 -25.37 8.00
C SER A 302 11.55 -26.27 9.08
N PHE A 303 11.38 -25.90 10.35
CA PHE A 303 11.87 -26.69 11.45
C PHE A 303 10.86 -27.80 11.82
N PRO A 304 11.31 -29.04 12.10
CA PRO A 304 10.42 -30.15 12.42
C PRO A 304 9.71 -29.98 13.78
N ASN A 305 10.34 -29.31 14.75
CA ASN A 305 9.72 -29.05 16.05
C ASN A 305 8.89 -27.76 16.00
N LEU A 306 7.62 -27.87 16.38
CA LEU A 306 6.71 -26.75 16.43
C LEU A 306 6.83 -25.99 17.76
N TYR A 307 6.56 -24.70 17.75
CA TYR A 307 6.40 -23.92 18.97
C TYR A 307 4.93 -23.85 19.37
N THR A 308 4.62 -24.27 20.60
CA THR A 308 3.25 -24.23 21.16
C THR A 308 3.22 -23.20 22.28
N PRO A 309 2.74 -21.97 22.03
CA PRO A 309 2.69 -20.94 23.05
C PRO A 309 1.59 -21.25 24.08
N THR A 310 1.97 -21.38 25.35
CA THR A 310 1.07 -21.63 26.48
C THR A 310 1.16 -20.59 27.58
N THR A 311 2.21 -19.75 27.56
CA THR A 311 2.44 -18.67 28.51
C THR A 311 2.71 -17.36 27.81
N THR A 312 2.17 -16.26 28.34
CA THR A 312 2.35 -14.92 27.82
C THR A 312 3.76 -14.38 28.00
N GLY A 313 4.11 -13.34 27.23
CA GLY A 313 5.37 -12.61 27.33
C GLY A 313 6.21 -12.65 26.06
N THR A 314 7.30 -11.89 26.08
CA THR A 314 8.20 -11.76 24.93
C THR A 314 9.17 -12.93 24.83
N ARG A 315 9.34 -13.45 23.64
CA ARG A 315 10.24 -14.53 23.25
C ARG A 315 11.05 -14.09 22.03
N PHE A 316 12.13 -14.83 21.74
CA PHE A 316 12.96 -14.61 20.56
C PHE A 316 13.09 -15.89 19.77
N PHE A 317 12.65 -15.86 18.52
CA PHE A 317 12.99 -16.89 17.56
C PHE A 317 14.36 -16.57 16.99
N ILE A 318 15.33 -17.43 17.30
CA ILE A 318 16.72 -17.28 16.90
C ILE A 318 17.05 -18.40 15.94
N THR A 319 17.49 -18.01 14.75
CA THR A 319 18.09 -18.94 13.78
C THR A 319 19.59 -18.76 13.76
N ARG A 320 20.33 -19.85 13.64
CA ARG A 320 21.77 -19.87 13.48
C ARG A 320 22.19 -20.94 12.49
N ILE A 321 23.04 -20.55 11.55
CA ILE A 321 23.69 -21.47 10.61
C ILE A 321 24.97 -22.03 11.24
N SER A 322 25.34 -23.22 10.83
CA SER A 322 26.61 -23.85 11.16
C SER A 322 26.96 -24.94 10.13
N GLY A 323 28.23 -25.31 10.08
CA GLY A 323 28.70 -26.38 9.20
C GLY A 323 29.23 -25.90 7.85
N LEU A 324 29.38 -24.58 7.62
CA LEU A 324 30.13 -24.04 6.51
C LEU A 324 31.56 -23.75 6.98
N PRO A 325 32.57 -24.58 6.63
CA PRO A 325 33.90 -24.49 7.25
C PRO A 325 34.67 -23.21 6.93
N THR A 326 34.33 -22.56 5.84
CA THR A 326 35.01 -21.35 5.33
C THR A 326 34.05 -20.18 5.22
N ASP A 327 33.11 -20.08 6.15
CA ASP A 327 32.20 -18.95 6.19
C ASP A 327 32.97 -17.63 6.36
N ALA A 328 32.81 -16.75 5.39
CA ALA A 328 33.56 -15.49 5.35
C ALA A 328 32.94 -14.40 6.22
N ILE A 329 31.63 -14.51 6.55
CA ILE A 329 30.87 -13.44 7.19
C ILE A 329 30.00 -13.99 8.33
N PRO A 330 30.59 -14.47 9.44
CA PRO A 330 29.84 -15.12 10.51
C PRO A 330 28.80 -14.23 11.22
N VAL A 331 28.82 -12.91 10.99
CA VAL A 331 27.86 -11.98 11.60
C VAL A 331 26.46 -12.12 11.04
N ASN A 332 26.32 -12.59 9.78
CA ASN A 332 25.02 -12.82 9.14
C ASN A 332 24.48 -14.25 9.29
N ASP A 333 25.24 -15.13 9.97
CA ASP A 333 24.85 -16.50 10.29
C ASP A 333 23.66 -16.60 11.25
N SER A 334 23.33 -15.54 11.95
CA SER A 334 22.30 -15.57 12.98
C SER A 334 21.42 -14.36 12.95
N ILE A 335 20.11 -14.58 13.10
CA ILE A 335 19.11 -13.54 13.17
C ILE A 335 18.14 -13.78 14.32
N TYR A 336 17.59 -12.68 14.85
CA TYR A 336 16.60 -12.66 15.93
C TYR A 336 15.31 -12.08 15.41
N GLN A 337 14.19 -12.72 15.76
CA GLN A 337 12.85 -12.19 15.56
C GLN A 337 12.12 -12.19 16.90
N GLU A 338 11.51 -11.08 17.26
CA GLU A 338 10.69 -10.98 18.43
C GLU A 338 9.35 -11.69 18.24
N VAL A 339 8.91 -12.44 19.25
CA VAL A 339 7.63 -13.16 19.29
C VAL A 339 6.93 -12.81 20.60
N VAL A 340 5.85 -12.04 20.52
CA VAL A 340 5.10 -11.59 21.69
C VAL A 340 3.86 -12.46 21.85
N VAL A 341 3.83 -13.26 22.91
CA VAL A 341 2.69 -14.14 23.21
C VAL A 341 1.69 -13.42 24.09
N LYS A 342 0.46 -13.33 23.64
CA LYS A 342 -0.66 -12.62 24.30
C LYS A 342 -1.75 -13.60 24.78
N ASP A 343 -2.41 -13.24 25.88
CA ASP A 343 -3.59 -13.94 26.35
C ASP A 343 -4.82 -13.46 25.56
N THR A 344 -5.32 -14.34 24.69
CA THR A 344 -6.45 -14.04 23.81
C THR A 344 -7.81 -14.33 24.46
N THR A 345 -7.85 -14.76 25.73
CA THR A 345 -9.09 -14.95 26.52
C THR A 345 -9.48 -13.69 27.30
N ALA A 346 -8.59 -12.69 27.36
CA ALA A 346 -8.86 -11.43 28.06
C ALA A 346 -9.96 -10.61 27.36
N ALA A 347 -10.74 -9.87 28.14
CA ALA A 347 -11.81 -9.01 27.63
C ALA A 347 -11.30 -7.87 26.72
N SER A 348 -10.03 -7.50 26.84
CA SER A 348 -9.33 -6.59 25.96
C SER A 348 -7.85 -6.96 25.95
N ILE A 349 -7.26 -6.98 24.76
CA ILE A 349 -5.88 -7.44 24.53
C ILE A 349 -5.09 -6.28 23.96
N ARG A 350 -4.05 -5.86 24.69
CA ARG A 350 -3.14 -4.82 24.19
C ARG A 350 -2.04 -5.42 23.31
N LEU A 351 -1.94 -4.93 22.10
CA LEU A 351 -0.86 -5.21 21.17
C LEU A 351 0.08 -4.00 21.11
N SER A 352 1.27 -4.17 21.63
CA SER A 352 2.38 -3.23 21.58
C SER A 352 3.68 -4.01 21.64
N TYR A 353 4.69 -3.56 20.93
CA TYR A 353 6.05 -4.10 20.99
C TYR A 353 6.86 -3.47 22.12
N THR A 354 6.45 -2.31 22.61
CA THR A 354 7.06 -1.65 23.76
C THR A 354 6.36 -2.06 25.05
N VAL A 355 7.09 -2.08 26.14
CA VAL A 355 6.51 -2.31 27.47
C VAL A 355 5.79 -1.04 27.90
N ASP A 356 4.58 -1.15 28.45
CA ASP A 356 3.87 -0.04 29.08
C ASP A 356 4.67 0.49 30.26
N GLN A 357 5.49 1.50 30.04
CA GLN A 357 6.28 2.14 31.08
C GLN A 357 5.60 3.44 31.49
N THR A 358 5.50 3.68 32.79
CA THR A 358 5.02 4.94 33.33
C THR A 358 6.03 6.08 33.15
N ASN A 359 7.30 5.74 32.87
CA ASN A 359 8.38 6.66 32.52
C ASN A 359 9.17 6.09 31.36
N PRO A 360 8.84 6.42 30.11
CA PRO A 360 9.64 6.02 28.97
C PRO A 360 11.04 6.62 29.11
N ILE A 361 12.04 5.75 29.18
CA ILE A 361 13.43 6.18 29.31
C ILE A 361 13.92 6.52 27.90
N GLY A 362 14.23 7.78 27.65
CA GLY A 362 15.20 8.02 26.67
C GLY A 362 14.95 9.11 25.66
N SER A 363 14.23 8.90 24.62
CA SER A 363 14.12 9.86 23.54
C SER A 363 12.68 10.02 23.06
N SER A 364 12.47 11.07 22.33
CA SER A 364 11.21 11.33 21.67
C SER A 364 11.50 12.01 20.34
N ILE A 365 10.60 11.85 19.38
CA ILE A 365 10.74 12.40 18.04
C ILE A 365 9.52 13.25 17.67
N SER A 366 9.78 14.34 16.94
CA SER A 366 8.80 15.15 16.24
C SER A 366 9.49 15.82 15.05
N TRP A 367 8.73 16.20 14.03
CA TRP A 367 9.27 16.87 12.85
C TRP A 367 9.10 18.37 12.93
N ALA A 368 10.11 19.10 12.49
CA ALA A 368 9.99 20.52 12.19
C ALA A 368 8.91 20.72 11.11
N GLY A 369 8.12 21.80 11.23
CA GLY A 369 7.01 22.02 10.30
C GLY A 369 5.70 21.32 10.64
N GLY A 370 5.69 20.38 11.59
CA GLY A 370 4.47 19.76 12.14
C GLY A 370 3.69 18.87 11.17
N GLN A 371 4.34 18.21 10.24
CA GLN A 371 3.70 17.40 9.20
C GLN A 371 4.22 15.96 9.15
N GLY A 372 5.05 15.57 10.09
CA GLY A 372 5.56 14.19 10.18
C GLY A 372 4.68 13.28 11.03
N GLY A 373 4.93 11.99 10.94
CA GLY A 373 4.29 10.97 11.73
C GLY A 373 5.06 9.67 11.76
N VAL A 374 4.73 8.82 12.72
CA VAL A 374 5.23 7.43 12.78
C VAL A 374 4.08 6.47 13.01
N GLY A 375 4.19 5.31 12.37
CA GLY A 375 3.24 4.23 12.52
C GLY A 375 3.91 2.94 12.96
N VAL A 376 3.12 2.05 13.56
CA VAL A 376 3.52 0.71 13.94
C VAL A 376 2.58 -0.29 13.29
N TYR A 377 3.15 -1.28 12.58
CA TYR A 377 2.37 -2.37 12.03
C TYR A 377 2.02 -3.39 13.09
N ILE A 378 0.73 -3.68 13.22
CA ILE A 378 0.19 -4.60 14.21
C ILE A 378 -0.68 -5.64 13.50
N LYS A 379 -0.29 -6.92 13.63
CA LYS A 379 -1.05 -8.06 13.11
C LYS A 379 -1.65 -8.83 14.28
N PRO A 380 -2.99 -8.81 14.46
CA PRO A 380 -3.63 -9.53 15.55
C PRO A 380 -3.36 -11.05 15.48
N PRO A 381 -3.14 -11.72 16.62
CA PRO A 381 -2.89 -13.17 16.64
C PRO A 381 -4.15 -14.03 16.43
N THR A 382 -5.33 -13.43 16.47
CA THR A 382 -6.63 -14.09 16.28
C THR A 382 -7.58 -13.21 15.49
N TYR A 383 -8.49 -13.82 14.76
CA TYR A 383 -9.50 -13.16 13.95
C TYR A 383 -10.89 -13.74 14.18
N PRO A 384 -11.96 -12.96 13.99
CA PRO A 384 -11.99 -11.51 13.73
C PRO A 384 -11.45 -10.71 14.93
N ALA A 385 -10.76 -9.60 14.66
CA ALA A 385 -10.21 -8.72 15.68
C ALA A 385 -10.84 -7.33 15.57
N ARG A 386 -11.63 -6.92 16.56
CA ARG A 386 -12.21 -5.57 16.61
C ARG A 386 -11.29 -4.67 17.42
N ILE A 387 -10.85 -3.58 16.82
CA ILE A 387 -9.98 -2.60 17.46
C ILE A 387 -10.85 -1.68 18.32
N LEU A 388 -10.49 -1.53 19.59
CA LEU A 388 -11.23 -0.72 20.57
C LEU A 388 -10.58 0.65 20.75
N ASN A 389 -9.26 0.67 20.90
CA ASN A 389 -8.48 1.87 21.16
C ASN A 389 -7.15 1.83 20.41
N THR A 390 -6.59 3.00 20.17
CA THR A 390 -5.17 3.18 19.87
C THR A 390 -4.48 3.80 21.09
N ASN A 391 -3.20 3.50 21.29
CA ASN A 391 -2.46 3.84 22.51
C ASN A 391 -1.16 4.53 22.16
N PHE A 392 -0.83 5.62 22.89
CA PHE A 392 0.36 6.42 22.64
C PHE A 392 1.00 6.87 23.96
N ILE A 393 2.33 7.01 24.00
CA ILE A 393 3.02 7.71 25.08
C ILE A 393 3.76 8.90 24.48
N LEU A 394 3.40 10.10 24.93
CA LEU A 394 3.91 11.36 24.41
C LEU A 394 4.86 11.99 25.44
N ALA A 395 5.97 12.57 24.97
CA ALA A 395 6.93 13.27 25.83
C ALA A 395 6.47 14.66 26.25
N SER A 396 5.59 15.27 25.45
CA SER A 396 5.09 16.64 25.65
C SER A 396 3.62 16.74 25.26
N ALA A 397 2.97 17.81 25.66
CA ALA A 397 1.62 18.17 25.23
C ALA A 397 1.51 19.70 25.14
N PRO A 398 0.78 20.24 24.14
CA PRO A 398 0.40 21.65 24.16
C PRO A 398 -0.61 21.89 25.31
N PRO A 399 -0.72 23.10 25.83
CA PRO A 399 -1.68 23.42 26.92
C PRO A 399 -3.15 23.18 26.53
N SER A 400 -3.49 23.40 25.26
CA SER A 400 -4.81 23.15 24.67
C SER A 400 -4.71 23.20 23.14
N GLY A 401 -5.72 22.66 22.46
CA GLY A 401 -5.83 22.63 21.01
C GLY A 401 -5.28 21.34 20.37
N PRO A 402 -5.34 21.25 19.03
CA PRO A 402 -4.94 20.08 18.26
C PRO A 402 -3.49 19.68 18.54
N ALA A 403 -3.28 18.45 18.98
CA ALA A 403 -1.97 17.91 19.30
C ALA A 403 -1.48 16.93 18.21
N PHE A 404 -2.27 15.90 17.92
CA PHE A 404 -1.94 14.92 16.90
C PHE A 404 -3.19 14.20 16.39
N PHE A 405 -3.08 13.54 15.24
CA PHE A 405 -4.07 12.59 14.76
C PHE A 405 -3.64 11.17 15.14
N ALA A 406 -4.54 10.43 15.78
CA ALA A 406 -4.47 8.99 15.93
C ALA A 406 -5.17 8.36 14.72
N LYS A 407 -4.43 7.70 13.83
CA LYS A 407 -4.97 7.14 12.60
C LYS A 407 -4.77 5.63 12.55
N ILE A 408 -5.68 4.93 11.88
CA ILE A 408 -5.58 3.51 11.60
C ILE A 408 -5.69 3.31 10.09
N TYR A 409 -4.72 2.62 9.50
CA TYR A 409 -4.74 2.24 8.09
C TYR A 409 -4.77 0.71 7.95
N ALA A 410 -5.49 0.22 6.94
CA ALA A 410 -5.42 -1.18 6.53
C ALA A 410 -4.09 -1.48 5.82
N ASP A 411 -3.65 -2.74 5.86
CA ASP A 411 -2.48 -3.23 5.12
C ASP A 411 -2.79 -3.64 3.68
N ASN A 412 -3.75 -2.97 3.05
CA ASN A 412 -4.24 -3.26 1.70
C ASN A 412 -3.62 -2.38 0.60
N GLY A 413 -2.57 -1.66 0.91
CA GLY A 413 -1.75 -0.96 -0.07
C GLY A 413 -0.82 -1.92 -0.84
N PRO A 414 -0.07 -1.43 -1.83
CA PRO A 414 0.87 -2.24 -2.59
C PRO A 414 1.86 -2.98 -1.68
N GLN A 415 2.01 -4.30 -1.85
CA GLN A 415 2.92 -5.15 -1.06
C GLN A 415 2.63 -5.16 0.45
N GLY A 416 1.36 -4.92 0.87
CA GLY A 416 0.98 -4.87 2.28
C GLY A 416 1.30 -3.54 2.98
N SER A 417 1.65 -2.50 2.22
CA SER A 417 1.86 -1.15 2.76
C SER A 417 0.56 -0.53 3.27
N PRO A 418 0.63 0.59 4.03
CA PRO A 418 -0.56 1.32 4.45
C PRO A 418 -1.43 1.71 3.25
N GLY A 419 -2.71 1.35 3.30
CA GLY A 419 -3.68 1.59 2.24
C GLY A 419 -4.86 2.43 2.72
N THR A 420 -6.04 1.82 2.84
CA THR A 420 -7.27 2.52 3.22
C THR A 420 -7.20 3.04 4.65
N LEU A 421 -7.49 4.35 4.85
CA LEU A 421 -7.70 4.93 6.18
C LEU A 421 -9.00 4.36 6.76
N LEU A 422 -8.89 3.65 7.89
CA LEU A 422 -10.01 3.00 8.57
C LEU A 422 -10.61 3.89 9.67
N ASP A 423 -9.77 4.66 10.37
CA ASP A 423 -10.20 5.58 11.42
C ASP A 423 -9.21 6.75 11.58
N SER A 424 -9.70 7.89 12.06
CA SER A 424 -8.88 9.08 12.33
C SER A 424 -9.51 9.91 13.43
N VAL A 425 -8.83 10.05 14.56
CA VAL A 425 -9.27 10.82 15.71
C VAL A 425 -8.26 11.93 15.98
N LEU A 426 -8.74 13.19 16.01
CA LEU A 426 -7.94 14.33 16.44
C LEU A 426 -7.89 14.38 17.97
N VAL A 427 -6.70 14.29 18.53
CA VAL A 427 -6.46 14.35 19.97
C VAL A 427 -6.10 15.78 20.38
N ASP A 428 -6.82 16.31 21.37
CA ASP A 428 -6.52 17.62 21.97
C ASP A 428 -5.42 17.50 23.03
N GLY A 429 -4.57 18.53 23.15
CA GLY A 429 -3.47 18.56 24.09
C GLY A 429 -3.91 18.38 25.55
N THR A 430 -5.13 18.81 25.91
CA THR A 430 -5.68 18.64 27.26
C THR A 430 -5.97 17.19 27.64
N GLN A 431 -6.02 16.29 26.65
CA GLN A 431 -6.20 14.84 26.86
C GLN A 431 -4.87 14.11 27.13
N ILE A 432 -3.74 14.80 26.96
CA ILE A 432 -2.41 14.22 27.06
C ILE A 432 -1.80 14.53 28.42
N ILE A 433 -1.39 13.49 29.13
CA ILE A 433 -0.49 13.60 30.28
C ILE A 433 0.87 13.12 29.81
N PRO A 434 1.90 13.98 29.73
CA PRO A 434 3.22 13.59 29.25
C PRO A 434 3.79 12.37 29.99
N SER A 435 4.47 11.51 29.24
CA SER A 435 5.10 10.28 29.74
C SER A 435 4.14 9.26 30.37
N THR A 436 2.84 9.38 30.10
CA THR A 436 1.83 8.39 30.48
C THR A 436 1.07 7.89 29.27
N LEU A 437 0.35 6.79 29.44
CA LEU A 437 -0.43 6.19 28.38
C LEU A 437 -1.63 7.08 28.03
N THR A 438 -1.66 7.57 26.80
CA THR A 438 -2.82 8.23 26.20
C THR A 438 -3.61 7.19 25.42
N VAL A 439 -4.83 6.91 25.84
CA VAL A 439 -5.76 5.96 25.22
C VAL A 439 -6.75 6.73 24.37
N VAL A 440 -6.80 6.44 23.07
CA VAL A 440 -7.68 7.09 22.10
C VAL A 440 -8.71 6.08 21.60
N PRO A 441 -10.00 6.22 21.98
CA PRO A 441 -11.04 5.33 21.49
C PRO A 441 -11.19 5.44 19.98
N VAL A 442 -11.36 4.30 19.32
CA VAL A 442 -11.66 4.20 17.88
C VAL A 442 -13.07 4.71 17.63
N ALA A 443 -13.24 5.69 16.74
CA ALA A 443 -14.52 6.33 16.48
C ALA A 443 -15.46 5.44 15.65
N GLY A 444 -14.89 4.62 14.76
CA GLY A 444 -15.61 3.69 13.90
C GLY A 444 -15.69 2.26 14.43
N ASN A 445 -16.31 1.37 13.67
CA ASN A 445 -16.24 -0.08 13.92
C ASN A 445 -15.12 -0.67 13.04
N VAL A 446 -13.91 -0.70 13.55
CA VAL A 446 -12.76 -1.25 12.84
C VAL A 446 -12.61 -2.72 13.21
N VAL A 447 -12.98 -3.62 12.29
CA VAL A 447 -12.86 -5.07 12.45
C VAL A 447 -11.92 -5.62 11.38
N ILE A 448 -10.94 -6.39 11.82
CA ILE A 448 -9.92 -7.01 10.97
C ILE A 448 -10.22 -8.49 10.86
N TYR A 449 -10.33 -9.00 9.63
CA TYR A 449 -10.63 -10.41 9.35
C TYR A 449 -9.40 -11.19 8.90
N SER A 450 -8.39 -10.50 8.41
CA SER A 450 -7.09 -11.06 8.02
C SER A 450 -6.07 -9.92 7.91
N GLY A 451 -4.76 -10.23 7.89
CA GLY A 451 -3.71 -9.22 7.79
C GLY A 451 -3.53 -8.40 9.06
N GLY A 452 -3.13 -7.16 8.92
CA GLY A 452 -2.85 -6.25 10.03
C GLY A 452 -3.37 -4.83 9.79
N ILE A 453 -2.95 -3.96 10.69
CA ILE A 453 -3.22 -2.52 10.64
C ILE A 453 -1.92 -1.76 10.92
N TYR A 454 -1.87 -0.56 10.40
CA TYR A 454 -0.90 0.45 10.79
C TYR A 454 -1.57 1.44 11.74
N VAL A 455 -1.09 1.49 12.99
CA VAL A 455 -1.51 2.50 13.97
C VAL A 455 -0.53 3.64 13.88
N ASN A 456 -1.02 4.82 13.50
CA ASN A 456 -0.19 5.97 13.20
C ASN A 456 -0.45 7.14 14.16
N TRP A 457 0.62 7.71 14.67
CA TRP A 457 0.66 9.01 15.29
C TRP A 457 1.12 10.01 14.23
N GLU A 458 0.35 11.08 13.99
CA GLU A 458 0.67 12.11 13.00
C GLU A 458 0.48 13.49 13.61
N MET A 459 1.48 14.35 13.47
CA MET A 459 1.43 15.71 13.99
C MET A 459 0.26 16.50 13.38
N ALA A 460 -0.51 17.19 14.21
CA ALA A 460 -1.63 18.00 13.73
C ALA A 460 -1.19 19.41 13.27
N ASN A 461 -0.07 19.89 13.78
CA ASN A 461 0.49 21.22 13.48
C ASN A 461 1.92 21.36 14.06
N ASN A 462 2.49 22.57 13.98
CA ASN A 462 3.82 22.89 14.51
C ASN A 462 3.93 22.88 16.05
N ASN A 463 2.87 22.62 16.79
CA ASN A 463 2.98 22.47 18.24
C ASN A 463 3.78 21.21 18.55
N SER A 464 4.83 21.37 19.33
CA SER A 464 5.77 20.30 19.65
C SER A 464 5.11 19.22 20.53
N VAL A 465 4.50 18.25 19.90
CA VAL A 465 4.07 17.01 20.55
C VAL A 465 5.01 15.92 20.06
N SER A 466 5.86 15.42 20.93
CA SER A 466 6.82 14.37 20.56
C SER A 466 6.32 13.02 21.02
N ILE A 467 6.37 12.02 20.13
CA ILE A 467 6.11 10.61 20.47
C ILE A 467 7.35 10.01 21.13
N CYS A 468 7.18 9.26 22.21
CA CYS A 468 8.27 8.60 22.90
C CYS A 468 8.76 7.38 22.12
N THR A 469 10.08 7.13 22.21
CA THR A 469 10.76 6.00 21.57
C THR A 469 11.40 5.10 22.61
N ASP A 470 11.42 3.80 22.31
CA ASP A 470 12.21 2.78 23.01
C ASP A 470 13.43 2.44 22.14
N LEU A 471 14.62 2.67 22.70
CA LEU A 471 15.90 2.35 22.04
C LEU A 471 16.51 1.04 22.55
N THR A 472 15.74 0.24 23.26
CA THR A 472 16.17 -1.05 23.82
C THR A 472 16.12 -2.13 22.74
N GLN A 473 17.23 -2.79 22.50
CA GLN A 473 17.29 -3.91 21.56
C GLN A 473 16.78 -5.22 22.19
N PRO A 474 16.28 -6.16 21.39
CA PRO A 474 16.09 -6.10 19.94
C PRO A 474 14.88 -5.26 19.55
N PHE A 475 14.94 -4.58 18.40
CA PHE A 475 13.82 -3.79 17.88
C PHE A 475 12.79 -4.68 17.20
N SER A 476 11.51 -4.24 17.23
CA SER A 476 10.40 -4.94 16.57
C SER A 476 10.53 -4.98 15.06
N ARG A 477 11.17 -3.98 14.44
CA ARG A 477 11.25 -3.78 12.99
C ARG A 477 9.87 -3.68 12.32
N GLN A 478 8.87 -3.24 13.07
CA GLN A 478 7.49 -3.00 12.62
C GLN A 478 7.14 -1.51 12.63
N THR A 479 8.17 -0.66 12.56
CA THR A 479 8.05 0.79 12.66
C THR A 479 8.20 1.44 11.29
N TYR A 480 7.39 2.47 11.05
CA TYR A 480 7.29 3.19 9.80
C TYR A 480 7.26 4.69 10.09
N GLU A 481 7.78 5.49 9.17
CA GLU A 481 7.59 6.93 9.19
C GLU A 481 6.70 7.38 8.04
N THR A 482 6.02 8.48 8.23
CA THR A 482 5.20 9.10 7.19
C THR A 482 5.42 10.61 7.17
N PHE A 483 5.52 11.15 5.98
CA PHE A 483 5.59 12.58 5.75
C PHE A 483 4.72 12.92 4.54
N GLN A 484 3.73 13.79 4.71
CA GLN A 484 2.74 14.12 3.68
C GLN A 484 2.09 12.89 2.99
N ASN A 485 1.72 11.87 3.78
CA ASN A 485 1.17 10.58 3.32
C ASN A 485 2.13 9.71 2.47
N ILE A 486 3.41 10.02 2.42
CA ILE A 486 4.43 9.13 1.87
C ILE A 486 4.98 8.30 3.01
N TRP A 487 4.89 6.99 2.86
CA TRP A 487 5.28 6.02 3.87
C TRP A 487 6.61 5.35 3.53
N SER A 488 7.43 5.12 4.55
CA SER A 488 8.67 4.35 4.47
C SER A 488 8.85 3.50 5.73
N THR A 489 9.69 2.47 5.68
CA THR A 489 10.20 1.86 6.90
C THR A 489 10.95 2.92 7.72
N TYR A 490 10.84 2.84 9.05
CA TYR A 490 11.58 3.76 9.90
C TYR A 490 13.10 3.52 9.74
N ARG A 491 13.87 4.57 9.80
CA ARG A 491 15.30 4.71 9.55
C ARG A 491 16.13 3.53 10.03
N ASP A 492 16.67 2.75 9.13
CA ASP A 492 17.43 1.53 9.46
C ASP A 492 18.70 1.81 10.28
N TYR A 493 19.24 3.01 10.19
CA TYR A 493 20.45 3.43 10.91
C TYR A 493 20.17 3.98 12.31
N GLN A 494 18.94 4.45 12.56
CA GLN A 494 18.47 5.00 13.84
C GLN A 494 17.28 4.22 14.36
N ASN A 495 17.36 2.88 14.34
CA ASN A 495 16.26 2.02 14.75
C ASN A 495 15.70 2.40 16.12
N ALA A 496 14.38 2.42 16.20
CA ALA A 496 13.64 2.63 17.43
C ALA A 496 12.30 1.91 17.37
N ASP A 497 11.80 1.49 18.51
CA ASP A 497 10.39 1.18 18.68
C ASP A 497 9.66 2.40 19.22
N PHE A 498 8.40 2.55 18.86
CA PHE A 498 7.57 3.65 19.34
C PHE A 498 6.56 3.15 20.35
N PHE A 499 6.29 3.97 21.35
CA PHE A 499 5.21 3.70 22.30
C PHE A 499 3.85 3.92 21.63
N ILE A 500 3.56 3.07 20.66
CA ILE A 500 2.32 3.01 19.89
C ILE A 500 1.77 1.59 20.00
N GLY A 501 0.46 1.47 20.20
CA GLY A 501 -0.21 0.19 20.28
C GLY A 501 -1.68 0.28 19.96
N ALA A 502 -2.35 -0.86 20.04
CA ALA A 502 -3.81 -0.98 19.90
C ALA A 502 -4.37 -1.95 20.94
N ASP A 503 -5.55 -1.63 21.46
CA ASP A 503 -6.34 -2.59 22.22
C ASP A 503 -7.38 -3.21 21.27
N TYR A 504 -7.47 -4.53 21.26
CA TYR A 504 -8.46 -5.25 20.50
C TYR A 504 -9.19 -6.28 21.36
N VAL A 505 -10.33 -6.74 20.85
CA VAL A 505 -11.07 -7.88 21.36
C VAL A 505 -11.29 -8.90 20.24
N CYS A 506 -11.22 -10.19 20.56
CA CYS A 506 -11.64 -11.22 19.62
C CYS A 506 -13.15 -11.04 19.37
N ALA A 507 -13.51 -10.58 18.17
CA ALA A 507 -14.92 -10.46 17.81
C ALA A 507 -15.48 -11.87 17.61
N SER A 508 -16.75 -12.08 17.96
CA SER A 508 -17.45 -13.28 17.51
C SER A 508 -17.56 -13.26 15.99
N PRO A 509 -17.49 -14.42 15.33
CA PRO A 509 -17.76 -14.49 13.90
C PRO A 509 -19.08 -13.78 13.61
N GLU A 510 -19.08 -12.85 12.67
CA GLU A 510 -20.30 -12.17 12.24
C GLU A 510 -21.05 -13.07 11.26
N ASP A 511 -22.36 -13.16 11.42
CA ASP A 511 -23.25 -13.98 10.60
C ASP A 511 -24.61 -13.31 10.60
N VAL A 512 -25.00 -12.70 9.47
CA VAL A 512 -26.23 -11.95 9.29
C VAL A 512 -26.90 -12.35 8.00
N GLY A 513 -28.07 -12.96 8.05
CA GLY A 513 -28.77 -13.46 6.88
C GLY A 513 -30.19 -12.91 6.71
N ALA A 514 -30.74 -13.05 5.50
CA ALA A 514 -32.14 -12.82 5.23
C ALA A 514 -32.94 -14.08 5.62
N ALA A 515 -33.52 -14.08 6.80
CA ALA A 515 -34.22 -15.25 7.34
C ALA A 515 -35.50 -15.60 6.56
N SER A 516 -36.28 -14.60 6.14
CA SER A 516 -37.50 -14.77 5.33
C SER A 516 -37.94 -13.46 4.69
N ILE A 517 -38.73 -13.56 3.63
CA ILE A 517 -39.43 -12.41 3.02
C ILE A 517 -40.79 -12.29 3.64
N PHE A 518 -41.06 -11.14 4.25
CA PHE A 518 -42.35 -10.81 4.86
C PHE A 518 -43.38 -10.32 3.83
N SER A 519 -42.93 -9.43 2.92
CA SER A 519 -43.75 -8.85 1.88
C SER A 519 -42.97 -8.73 0.56
N PRO A 520 -43.55 -9.06 -0.57
CA PRO A 520 -44.82 -9.79 -0.79
C PRO A 520 -44.79 -11.21 -0.22
N ALA A 521 -45.92 -11.69 0.31
CA ALA A 521 -46.03 -13.04 0.87
C ALA A 521 -45.79 -14.12 -0.21
N ASN A 522 -45.31 -15.29 0.20
CA ASN A 522 -45.12 -16.42 -0.70
C ASN A 522 -46.41 -16.81 -1.41
N LEU A 523 -46.32 -17.12 -2.69
CA LEU A 523 -47.47 -17.47 -3.58
C LEU A 523 -48.49 -16.33 -3.76
N SER A 524 -48.17 -15.09 -3.36
CA SER A 524 -49.09 -13.97 -3.55
C SER A 524 -49.09 -13.45 -4.99
N THR A 525 -50.18 -12.77 -5.35
CA THR A 525 -50.28 -12.04 -6.63
C THR A 525 -49.86 -10.58 -6.41
N VAL A 526 -48.93 -10.08 -7.20
CA VAL A 526 -48.47 -8.70 -7.17
C VAL A 526 -48.91 -8.01 -8.45
N SER A 527 -49.84 -7.06 -8.34
CA SER A 527 -50.44 -6.32 -9.48
C SER A 527 -50.22 -4.80 -9.44
N SER A 528 -49.58 -4.30 -8.38
CA SER A 528 -49.31 -2.88 -8.16
C SER A 528 -47.95 -2.73 -7.44
N PRO A 529 -47.35 -1.52 -7.38
CA PRO A 529 -46.16 -1.30 -6.59
C PRO A 529 -46.31 -1.79 -5.17
N THR A 530 -45.46 -2.72 -4.74
CA THR A 530 -45.54 -3.38 -3.43
C THR A 530 -44.24 -3.23 -2.69
N THR A 531 -44.27 -2.76 -1.43
CA THR A 531 -43.10 -2.67 -0.59
C THR A 531 -42.52 -4.05 -0.34
N VAL A 532 -41.25 -4.23 -0.68
CA VAL A 532 -40.51 -5.44 -0.31
C VAL A 532 -40.05 -5.31 1.13
N SER A 533 -40.25 -6.33 1.92
CA SER A 533 -39.83 -6.40 3.31
C SER A 533 -39.27 -7.78 3.62
N CYS A 534 -38.18 -7.84 4.33
CA CYS A 534 -37.56 -9.10 4.76
C CYS A 534 -37.13 -9.05 6.23
N TRP A 535 -37.10 -10.18 6.89
CA TRP A 535 -36.53 -10.34 8.20
C TRP A 535 -35.03 -10.54 8.05
N ILE A 536 -34.23 -9.62 8.63
CA ILE A 536 -32.81 -9.77 8.77
C ILE A 536 -32.57 -10.37 10.16
N GLN A 537 -31.82 -11.47 10.19
CA GLN A 537 -31.46 -12.14 11.43
C GLN A 537 -29.92 -12.06 11.64
N ASN A 538 -29.56 -11.71 12.86
CA ASN A 538 -28.21 -11.82 13.34
C ASN A 538 -28.01 -13.20 13.97
N TYR A 539 -27.24 -14.07 13.33
CA TYR A 539 -26.92 -15.42 13.83
C TYR A 539 -25.69 -15.43 14.74
N SER A 540 -24.99 -14.29 14.86
CA SER A 540 -23.81 -14.16 15.71
C SER A 540 -24.18 -14.02 17.19
N THR A 541 -23.18 -14.16 18.06
CA THR A 541 -23.33 -14.02 19.52
C THR A 541 -23.19 -12.58 20.03
N THR A 542 -22.94 -11.61 19.13
CA THR A 542 -22.84 -10.17 19.44
C THR A 542 -23.87 -9.37 18.64
N PRO A 543 -24.41 -8.25 19.21
CA PRO A 543 -25.26 -7.34 18.46
C PRO A 543 -24.55 -6.73 17.25
N ASP A 544 -25.25 -6.55 16.14
CA ASP A 544 -24.69 -6.06 14.88
C ASP A 544 -25.64 -5.12 14.11
N ASN A 545 -25.12 -4.07 13.47
CA ASN A 545 -25.84 -3.25 12.50
C ASN A 545 -24.89 -2.61 11.45
N TYR A 546 -23.63 -3.07 11.38
CA TYR A 546 -22.60 -2.40 10.59
C TYR A 546 -22.43 -3.04 9.23
N ASN A 547 -22.34 -2.19 8.18
CA ASN A 547 -22.00 -2.58 6.81
C ASN A 547 -22.85 -3.71 6.22
N ILE A 548 -24.15 -3.78 6.61
CA ILE A 548 -25.08 -4.72 6.05
C ILE A 548 -25.77 -4.09 4.85
N MET A 549 -25.56 -4.64 3.66
CA MET A 549 -26.34 -4.32 2.46
C MET A 549 -27.48 -5.32 2.33
N VAL A 550 -28.68 -4.82 2.14
CA VAL A 550 -29.86 -5.65 1.89
C VAL A 550 -30.28 -5.47 0.45
N ASN A 551 -30.51 -6.58 -0.23
CA ASN A 551 -30.74 -6.60 -1.67
C ASN A 551 -32.00 -7.40 -1.99
N TYR A 552 -32.67 -7.03 -3.10
CA TYR A 552 -33.67 -7.91 -3.70
C TYR A 552 -33.60 -7.90 -5.23
N LYS A 553 -34.10 -8.98 -5.84
CA LYS A 553 -34.31 -9.09 -7.30
C LYS A 553 -35.37 -10.14 -7.60
N LEU A 554 -35.95 -10.06 -8.79
CA LEU A 554 -36.70 -11.15 -9.39
C LEU A 554 -35.78 -12.08 -10.18
N ALA A 555 -36.06 -13.37 -10.19
CA ALA A 555 -35.28 -14.34 -10.96
C ALA A 555 -35.28 -14.03 -12.45
N GLY A 556 -36.40 -13.63 -13.01
CA GLY A 556 -36.55 -13.26 -14.44
C GLY A 556 -36.12 -11.84 -14.76
N ASN A 557 -35.66 -11.03 -13.81
CA ASN A 557 -35.22 -9.66 -14.02
C ASN A 557 -33.78 -9.46 -13.47
N PRO A 558 -32.79 -9.02 -14.29
CA PRO A 558 -31.41 -8.82 -13.84
C PRO A 558 -31.24 -7.63 -12.90
N THR A 559 -32.22 -6.76 -12.76
CA THR A 559 -32.14 -5.54 -11.94
C THR A 559 -32.10 -5.90 -10.46
N ILE A 560 -31.02 -5.46 -9.77
CA ILE A 560 -30.87 -5.60 -8.32
C ILE A 560 -31.18 -4.26 -7.67
N VAL A 561 -32.01 -4.29 -6.63
CA VAL A 561 -32.24 -3.16 -5.75
C VAL A 561 -31.42 -3.39 -4.48
N SER A 562 -30.52 -2.47 -4.16
CA SER A 562 -29.61 -2.55 -3.00
C SER A 562 -29.84 -1.35 -2.08
N GLN A 563 -29.90 -1.59 -0.78
CA GLN A 563 -30.09 -0.55 0.22
C GLN A 563 -29.30 -0.88 1.49
N PRO A 564 -28.52 0.07 2.06
CA PRO A 564 -27.80 -0.16 3.31
C PRO A 564 -28.79 -0.25 4.49
N TYR A 565 -28.48 -1.13 5.44
CA TYR A 565 -29.17 -1.18 6.71
C TYR A 565 -28.61 -0.09 7.64
N ASN A 566 -29.44 0.91 7.94
CA ASN A 566 -29.09 2.01 8.83
C ASN A 566 -29.99 2.02 10.10
N GLY A 567 -30.47 0.86 10.48
CA GLY A 567 -31.35 0.68 11.62
C GLY A 567 -30.61 0.51 12.97
N PRO A 568 -31.33 0.24 14.05
CA PRO A 568 -30.73 -0.05 15.35
C PRO A 568 -29.94 -1.35 15.33
N LEU A 569 -29.09 -1.56 16.37
CA LEU A 569 -28.38 -2.82 16.57
C LEU A 569 -29.35 -4.00 16.55
N ILE A 570 -29.05 -5.01 15.73
CA ILE A 570 -29.76 -6.30 15.75
C ILE A 570 -29.17 -7.12 16.90
N PRO A 571 -29.92 -7.47 17.94
CA PRO A 571 -29.39 -8.23 19.06
C PRO A 571 -28.76 -9.56 18.62
N ALA A 572 -27.86 -10.10 19.43
CA ALA A 572 -27.37 -11.46 19.26
C ALA A 572 -28.50 -12.45 19.13
N ALA A 573 -28.48 -13.32 18.12
CA ALA A 573 -29.56 -14.26 17.77
C ALA A 573 -30.93 -13.58 17.52
N GLY A 574 -30.98 -12.25 17.43
CA GLY A 574 -32.19 -11.46 17.18
C GLY A 574 -32.44 -11.23 15.70
N GLN A 575 -33.66 -10.73 15.42
CA GLN A 575 -34.07 -10.37 14.06
C GLN A 575 -34.75 -9.00 14.03
N ILE A 576 -34.73 -8.36 12.86
CA ILE A 576 -35.43 -7.10 12.61
C ILE A 576 -36.09 -7.11 11.24
N LEU A 577 -37.26 -6.47 11.13
CA LEU A 577 -37.92 -6.31 9.83
C LEU A 577 -37.32 -5.12 9.09
N PHE A 578 -36.78 -5.39 7.91
CA PHE A 578 -36.24 -4.37 6.99
C PHE A 578 -37.25 -4.12 5.87
N ASN A 579 -37.56 -2.84 5.62
CA ASN A 579 -38.45 -2.41 4.55
C ASN A 579 -37.64 -1.62 3.50
N PHE A 580 -37.70 -2.07 2.26
CA PHE A 580 -37.08 -1.34 1.16
C PHE A 580 -37.85 -0.06 0.84
N SER A 581 -37.12 1.02 0.59
CA SER A 581 -37.72 2.29 0.15
C SER A 581 -38.15 2.26 -1.31
N VAL A 582 -37.55 1.39 -2.12
CA VAL A 582 -37.89 1.18 -3.53
C VAL A 582 -38.86 -0.01 -3.60
N PRO A 583 -40.13 0.19 -4.02
CA PRO A 583 -41.09 -0.90 -4.11
C PRO A 583 -40.82 -1.79 -5.34
N LEU A 584 -41.26 -3.05 -5.24
CA LEU A 584 -41.32 -3.95 -6.37
C LEU A 584 -42.47 -3.52 -7.28
N ILE A 585 -42.19 -3.15 -8.51
CA ILE A 585 -43.15 -2.89 -9.58
C ILE A 585 -43.08 -4.10 -10.51
N PRO A 586 -44.21 -4.85 -10.71
CA PRO A 586 -44.21 -6.01 -11.60
C PRO A 586 -43.81 -5.62 -13.03
N PRO A 587 -42.64 -6.08 -13.54
CA PRO A 587 -42.22 -5.69 -14.87
C PRO A 587 -42.89 -6.46 -16.00
N TYR A 588 -43.48 -7.60 -15.71
CA TYR A 588 -44.20 -8.50 -16.63
C TYR A 588 -45.25 -9.31 -15.87
N SER A 589 -46.02 -10.13 -16.58
CA SER A 589 -47.01 -11.03 -16.00
C SER A 589 -46.52 -12.48 -16.04
N GLY A 590 -46.81 -13.26 -14.99
CA GLY A 590 -46.42 -14.66 -14.88
C GLY A 590 -45.82 -15.02 -13.53
N ALA A 591 -45.53 -16.30 -13.35
CA ALA A 591 -44.85 -16.79 -12.14
C ALA A 591 -43.39 -16.41 -12.13
N ASP A 592 -42.89 -15.94 -10.99
CA ASP A 592 -41.46 -15.62 -10.79
C ASP A 592 -41.07 -15.83 -9.31
N ILE A 593 -39.76 -15.75 -9.04
CA ILE A 593 -39.22 -15.89 -7.68
C ILE A 593 -38.58 -14.57 -7.27
N LEU A 594 -39.04 -14.02 -6.15
CA LEU A 594 -38.35 -12.90 -5.49
C LEU A 594 -37.30 -13.46 -4.56
N TYR A 595 -36.07 -12.99 -4.74
CA TYR A 595 -34.95 -13.21 -3.84
C TYR A 595 -34.67 -11.95 -3.02
N CYS A 596 -34.49 -12.12 -1.71
CA CYS A 596 -33.89 -11.11 -0.83
C CYS A 596 -32.65 -11.70 -0.19
N TRP A 597 -31.60 -10.92 -0.11
CA TRP A 597 -30.36 -11.38 0.54
C TRP A 597 -29.60 -10.23 1.21
N THR A 598 -28.82 -10.59 2.23
CA THR A 598 -27.84 -9.72 2.85
C THR A 598 -26.50 -9.85 2.14
N SER A 599 -25.70 -8.80 2.20
CA SER A 599 -24.31 -8.81 1.77
C SER A 599 -23.48 -8.07 2.81
N LYS A 600 -22.60 -8.80 3.46
CA LYS A 600 -21.66 -8.28 4.45
C LYS A 600 -20.31 -8.96 4.24
N ILE A 601 -19.24 -8.16 4.09
CA ILE A 601 -17.88 -8.68 3.77
C ILE A 601 -17.39 -9.63 4.87
N SER A 602 -17.85 -9.42 6.10
CA SER A 602 -17.44 -10.14 7.30
C SER A 602 -18.30 -11.36 7.62
N ASP A 603 -19.30 -11.64 6.79
CA ASP A 603 -20.17 -12.77 7.00
C ASP A 603 -19.43 -14.10 6.81
N VAL A 604 -19.43 -14.93 7.83
CA VAL A 604 -18.72 -16.23 7.81
C VAL A 604 -19.57 -17.36 7.22
N ASN A 605 -20.88 -17.11 7.02
CA ASN A 605 -21.81 -18.14 6.57
C ASN A 605 -22.79 -17.61 5.51
N THR A 606 -22.30 -17.45 4.31
CA THR A 606 -23.10 -16.94 3.18
C THR A 606 -24.22 -17.88 2.70
N THR A 607 -24.35 -19.06 3.29
CA THR A 607 -25.40 -20.01 2.90
C THR A 607 -26.80 -19.65 3.47
N ASN A 608 -26.85 -18.85 4.53
CA ASN A 608 -28.10 -18.35 5.14
C ASN A 608 -28.46 -16.92 4.72
N ASP A 609 -27.68 -16.29 3.84
CA ASP A 609 -27.87 -14.91 3.41
C ASP A 609 -29.13 -14.69 2.60
N THR A 610 -29.69 -15.73 1.92
CA THR A 610 -30.72 -15.56 0.91
C THR A 610 -32.03 -16.23 1.30
N ALA A 611 -33.12 -15.44 1.27
CA ALA A 611 -34.50 -15.91 1.34
C ALA A 611 -35.17 -15.75 -0.02
N SER A 612 -36.20 -16.58 -0.30
CA SER A 612 -36.95 -16.50 -1.54
C SER A 612 -38.44 -16.73 -1.35
N ASN A 613 -39.28 -16.04 -2.13
CA ASN A 613 -40.72 -16.24 -2.24
C ASN A 613 -41.12 -16.40 -3.70
N ALA A 614 -41.97 -17.40 -3.99
CA ALA A 614 -42.61 -17.51 -5.28
C ALA A 614 -43.75 -16.47 -5.39
N LEU A 615 -43.86 -15.80 -6.51
CA LEU A 615 -44.87 -14.77 -6.78
C LEU A 615 -45.57 -15.03 -8.09
N ASN A 616 -46.82 -14.55 -8.20
CA ASN A 616 -47.53 -14.41 -9.47
C ASN A 616 -47.60 -12.92 -9.82
N LEU A 617 -46.82 -12.50 -10.79
CA LEU A 617 -46.77 -11.10 -11.20
C LEU A 617 -47.87 -10.79 -12.20
N VAL A 618 -48.51 -9.64 -12.05
CA VAL A 618 -49.45 -9.07 -13.01
C VAL A 618 -48.96 -7.70 -13.38
N GLY A 619 -48.01 -7.67 -14.29
CA GLY A 619 -47.39 -6.45 -14.81
C GLY A 619 -47.97 -6.10 -16.16
N ILE A 620 -47.82 -4.86 -16.55
CA ILE A 620 -47.94 -4.47 -17.95
C ILE A 620 -46.60 -4.78 -18.58
N GLU A 621 -46.60 -5.74 -19.52
CA GLU A 621 -45.42 -5.97 -20.35
C GLU A 621 -45.13 -4.66 -21.10
N GLU A 622 -44.12 -3.91 -20.69
CA GLU A 622 -43.53 -2.91 -21.57
C GLU A 622 -42.90 -3.68 -22.72
N VAL A 623 -43.69 -3.81 -23.81
CA VAL A 623 -43.14 -4.40 -25.03
C VAL A 623 -41.96 -3.54 -25.46
N ILE A 624 -40.82 -4.17 -25.52
CA ILE A 624 -39.54 -3.62 -25.92
C ILE A 624 -39.78 -2.62 -27.08
N GLN A 625 -39.55 -1.32 -26.85
CA GLN A 625 -39.56 -0.33 -27.91
C GLN A 625 -38.69 -0.85 -29.02
N LEU A 626 -39.26 -0.93 -30.25
CA LEU A 626 -38.48 -1.20 -31.43
C LEU A 626 -37.33 -0.17 -31.40
N ALA A 627 -36.10 -0.60 -31.18
CA ALA A 627 -34.98 0.29 -31.12
C ALA A 627 -34.92 1.12 -32.40
N GLY A 628 -34.90 2.46 -32.30
CA GLY A 628 -34.91 3.35 -33.43
C GLY A 628 -36.30 3.88 -33.86
N VAL A 629 -37.32 3.79 -33.02
CA VAL A 629 -38.60 4.48 -33.25
C VAL A 629 -38.81 5.56 -32.18
N PHE A 630 -38.97 6.81 -32.64
CA PHE A 630 -39.20 7.97 -31.78
C PHE A 630 -40.58 8.55 -32.06
N ILE A 631 -41.29 8.90 -31.02
CA ILE A 631 -42.67 9.42 -31.10
C ILE A 631 -42.72 10.76 -30.41
N TYR A 632 -43.19 11.78 -31.16
CA TYR A 632 -43.26 13.14 -30.64
C TYR A 632 -44.30 14.00 -31.39
N PRO A 633 -44.88 15.02 -30.72
CA PRO A 633 -44.84 15.22 -29.27
C PRO A 633 -45.68 14.17 -28.53
N VAL A 634 -45.30 13.89 -27.31
CA VAL A 634 -46.15 13.12 -26.37
C VAL A 634 -46.07 13.83 -25.00
N PRO A 635 -47.20 14.43 -24.52
CA PRO A 635 -48.55 14.43 -25.07
C PRO A 635 -48.65 15.14 -26.42
N ALA A 636 -49.58 14.66 -27.25
CA ALA A 636 -49.92 15.22 -28.54
C ALA A 636 -51.25 15.99 -28.49
N THR A 637 -51.43 17.03 -29.33
CA THR A 637 -52.67 17.75 -29.53
C THR A 637 -53.32 17.33 -30.86
N ASP A 638 -53.01 17.98 -31.94
CA ASP A 638 -53.64 17.77 -33.25
C ASP A 638 -52.95 16.70 -34.09
N GLN A 639 -51.71 16.37 -33.78
CA GLN A 639 -50.88 15.45 -34.57
C GLN A 639 -49.78 14.80 -33.77
N VAL A 640 -49.35 13.60 -34.16
CA VAL A 640 -48.17 12.90 -33.65
C VAL A 640 -47.31 12.35 -34.74
N ASN A 641 -46.00 12.48 -34.59
CA ASN A 641 -45.01 11.99 -35.52
C ASN A 641 -44.38 10.70 -35.01
N PHE A 642 -44.29 9.73 -35.90
CA PHE A 642 -43.50 8.51 -35.71
C PHE A 642 -42.28 8.61 -36.62
N ARG A 643 -41.11 8.82 -36.02
CA ARG A 643 -39.83 8.84 -36.72
C ARG A 643 -39.15 7.48 -36.60
N PHE A 644 -38.73 6.94 -37.74
CA PHE A 644 -38.09 5.64 -37.82
C PHE A 644 -36.60 5.81 -38.14
N ASP A 645 -35.74 5.43 -37.22
CA ASP A 645 -34.29 5.34 -37.42
C ASP A 645 -33.86 3.85 -37.48
N ILE A 646 -34.68 3.01 -38.10
CA ILE A 646 -34.45 1.59 -38.31
C ILE A 646 -33.71 1.33 -39.62
N GLY A 647 -32.66 0.52 -39.59
CA GLY A 647 -31.74 0.32 -40.72
C GLY A 647 -32.22 -0.58 -41.87
N VAL A 648 -33.50 -0.96 -41.93
CA VAL A 648 -34.02 -1.91 -42.94
C VAL A 648 -35.30 -1.36 -43.57
N ALA A 649 -35.36 -1.38 -44.90
CA ALA A 649 -36.55 -1.04 -45.66
C ALA A 649 -37.59 -2.18 -45.56
N GLU A 650 -38.36 -2.21 -44.47
CA GLU A 650 -39.45 -3.15 -44.28
C GLU A 650 -40.81 -2.43 -44.28
N LYS A 651 -41.86 -3.14 -44.68
CA LYS A 651 -43.23 -2.65 -44.56
C LYS A 651 -43.57 -2.42 -43.09
N ILE A 652 -43.86 -1.18 -42.72
CA ILE A 652 -44.26 -0.83 -41.34
C ILE A 652 -45.78 -0.64 -41.29
N VAL A 653 -46.37 -1.22 -40.28
CA VAL A 653 -47.79 -1.02 -39.95
C VAL A 653 -47.92 -0.37 -38.58
N ILE A 654 -48.48 0.83 -38.53
CA ILE A 654 -48.81 1.53 -37.28
C ILE A 654 -50.30 1.33 -37.01
N THR A 655 -50.64 0.83 -35.87
CA THR A 655 -52.03 0.67 -35.41
C THR A 655 -52.23 1.48 -34.15
N VAL A 656 -53.27 2.31 -34.06
CA VAL A 656 -53.66 3.03 -32.85
C VAL A 656 -55.02 2.49 -32.36
N THR A 657 -55.14 2.23 -31.07
CA THR A 657 -56.34 1.65 -30.45
C THR A 657 -56.76 2.43 -29.23
N TYR A 658 -58.08 2.38 -28.92
CA TYR A 658 -58.61 2.76 -27.60
C TYR A 658 -58.12 1.83 -26.48
N ILE A 659 -58.29 2.25 -25.24
CA ILE A 659 -58.05 1.42 -24.04
C ILE A 659 -58.86 0.11 -24.05
N THR A 660 -59.97 0.09 -24.78
CA THR A 660 -60.82 -1.11 -24.93
C THR A 660 -60.28 -2.08 -26.00
N GLY A 661 -59.17 -1.75 -26.68
CA GLY A 661 -58.63 -2.55 -27.78
C GLY A 661 -59.24 -2.29 -29.14
N LYS A 662 -60.27 -1.41 -29.26
CA LYS A 662 -60.88 -1.07 -30.55
C LYS A 662 -59.90 -0.23 -31.41
N THR A 663 -59.57 -0.72 -32.59
CA THR A 663 -58.66 -0.03 -33.53
C THR A 663 -59.32 1.25 -34.08
N ILE A 664 -58.58 2.34 -34.11
CA ILE A 664 -58.99 3.66 -34.60
C ILE A 664 -58.27 4.02 -35.88
N ILE A 665 -56.94 3.83 -35.91
CA ILE A 665 -56.10 4.11 -37.06
C ILE A 665 -55.28 2.87 -37.40
N VAL A 666 -55.17 2.57 -38.71
CA VAL A 666 -54.15 1.66 -39.27
C VAL A 666 -53.48 2.39 -40.39
N LYS A 667 -52.18 2.65 -40.25
CA LYS A 667 -51.39 3.29 -41.32
C LYS A 667 -50.30 2.31 -41.74
N GLN A 668 -50.17 2.14 -43.06
CA GLN A 668 -49.11 1.30 -43.64
C GLN A 668 -48.12 2.17 -44.41
N LEU A 669 -46.84 1.92 -44.15
CA LEU A 669 -45.72 2.48 -44.93
C LEU A 669 -45.05 1.32 -45.67
N PRO A 670 -45.05 1.35 -47.02
CA PRO A 670 -44.50 0.25 -47.78
C PRO A 670 -42.98 0.10 -47.64
N ASN A 671 -42.26 1.19 -47.46
CA ASN A 671 -40.82 1.23 -47.22
C ASN A 671 -40.50 2.36 -46.26
N ALA A 672 -39.82 2.07 -45.15
CA ALA A 672 -39.28 3.10 -44.25
C ALA A 672 -37.77 2.96 -44.18
N THR A 673 -37.08 4.06 -44.34
CA THR A 673 -35.62 4.17 -44.20
C THR A 673 -35.28 5.03 -42.97
N VAL A 674 -34.02 5.03 -42.54
CA VAL A 674 -33.56 5.90 -41.47
C VAL A 674 -33.97 7.35 -41.73
N GLY A 675 -34.62 7.95 -40.72
CA GLY A 675 -35.13 9.33 -40.81
C GLY A 675 -36.54 9.48 -41.40
N THR A 676 -37.22 8.38 -41.83
CA THR A 676 -38.63 8.44 -42.29
C THR A 676 -39.50 8.91 -41.12
N ILE A 677 -40.37 9.94 -41.41
CA ILE A 677 -41.35 10.44 -40.44
C ILE A 677 -42.74 10.19 -40.99
N GLN A 678 -43.56 9.47 -40.21
CA GLN A 678 -44.98 9.32 -40.46
C GLN A 678 -45.79 10.14 -39.48
N GLN A 679 -46.46 11.15 -39.97
CA GLN A 679 -47.42 11.93 -39.20
C GLN A 679 -48.79 11.26 -39.18
N LEU A 680 -49.39 11.21 -38.01
CA LEU A 680 -50.79 10.86 -37.83
C LEU A 680 -51.57 12.07 -37.35
N ASP A 681 -52.69 12.35 -38.04
CA ASP A 681 -53.67 13.36 -37.66
C ASP A 681 -54.54 12.82 -36.49
N LEU A 682 -54.65 13.60 -35.43
CA LEU A 682 -55.38 13.31 -34.25
C LEU A 682 -56.67 14.17 -34.09
N ASN A 683 -57.00 14.98 -35.11
CA ASN A 683 -58.17 15.79 -35.10
C ASN A 683 -59.43 14.90 -34.90
N GLY A 684 -60.22 15.21 -33.88
CA GLY A 684 -61.40 14.43 -33.51
C GLY A 684 -61.16 13.31 -32.50
N PHE A 685 -59.89 13.18 -32.02
CA PHE A 685 -59.62 12.31 -30.86
C PHE A 685 -60.00 13.04 -29.57
N ALA A 686 -60.67 12.34 -28.65
CA ALA A 686 -60.89 12.90 -27.33
C ALA A 686 -59.60 12.90 -26.54
N ALA A 687 -59.40 13.89 -25.64
CA ALA A 687 -58.28 13.88 -24.72
C ALA A 687 -58.29 12.58 -23.89
N GLY A 688 -57.17 11.91 -23.84
CA GLY A 688 -57.06 10.61 -23.16
C GLY A 688 -55.84 9.78 -23.58
N THR A 689 -55.80 8.56 -23.05
CA THR A 689 -54.73 7.62 -23.36
C THR A 689 -55.19 6.63 -24.44
N TYR A 690 -54.38 6.54 -25.48
CA TYR A 690 -54.48 5.58 -26.55
C TYR A 690 -53.27 4.66 -26.56
N PHE A 691 -53.40 3.49 -27.20
CA PHE A 691 -52.28 2.58 -27.40
C PHE A 691 -51.97 2.48 -28.86
N TYR A 692 -50.67 2.41 -29.14
CA TYR A 692 -50.21 2.14 -30.50
C TYR A 692 -49.43 0.82 -30.53
N SER A 693 -49.46 0.16 -31.67
CA SER A 693 -48.56 -0.91 -32.04
C SER A 693 -47.93 -0.63 -33.38
N ILE A 694 -46.63 -0.92 -33.50
CA ILE A 694 -45.86 -0.78 -34.70
C ILE A 694 -45.29 -2.14 -35.05
N ARG A 695 -45.58 -2.62 -36.25
CA ARG A 695 -45.07 -3.87 -36.78
C ARG A 695 -44.13 -3.57 -37.96
N ALA A 696 -42.89 -4.06 -37.87
CA ALA A 696 -41.90 -3.98 -38.93
C ALA A 696 -41.37 -5.41 -39.18
N GLY A 697 -41.85 -6.07 -40.22
CA GLY A 697 -41.59 -7.48 -40.47
C GLY A 697 -42.09 -8.34 -39.33
N GLU A 698 -41.20 -9.13 -38.70
CA GLU A 698 -41.47 -9.97 -37.54
C GLU A 698 -41.38 -9.22 -36.20
N LYS A 699 -40.79 -8.01 -36.19
CA LYS A 699 -40.61 -7.22 -34.98
C LYS A 699 -41.84 -6.37 -34.70
N THR A 700 -42.23 -6.28 -33.44
CA THR A 700 -43.39 -5.51 -33.00
C THR A 700 -42.97 -4.62 -31.83
N GLY A 701 -43.34 -3.32 -31.88
CA GLY A 701 -43.25 -2.36 -30.81
C GLY A 701 -44.64 -1.92 -30.37
N LYS A 702 -44.89 -1.65 -29.11
CA LYS A 702 -46.12 -1.12 -28.58
C LYS A 702 -45.85 -0.02 -27.58
N GLY A 703 -46.75 0.91 -27.39
CA GLY A 703 -46.63 1.96 -26.40
C GLY A 703 -47.89 2.76 -26.20
N LYS A 704 -47.78 3.81 -25.39
CA LYS A 704 -48.90 4.72 -25.05
C LYS A 704 -48.75 6.02 -25.87
N LEU A 705 -49.85 6.50 -26.34
CA LEU A 705 -50.03 7.83 -26.94
C LEU A 705 -50.99 8.62 -26.06
N MET A 706 -50.53 9.73 -25.53
CA MET A 706 -51.34 10.64 -24.72
C MET A 706 -51.80 11.80 -25.60
N VAL A 707 -53.09 12.01 -25.69
CA VAL A 707 -53.74 13.11 -26.43
C VAL A 707 -54.29 14.10 -25.43
N THR A 708 -53.98 15.36 -25.58
CA THR A 708 -54.48 16.47 -24.76
C THR A 708 -55.28 17.45 -25.62
N GLU A 709 -56.12 18.28 -24.99
CA GLU A 709 -56.87 19.34 -25.68
C GLU A 709 -55.95 20.42 -26.21
#